data_758fb36f8b06aec410923b62ff4d31db
#
_entry.id   758fb36f8b06aec410923b62ff4d31db
#
_cell.length_a   1.000
_cell.length_b   1.000
_cell.length_c   1.000
_cell.angle_alpha   90.00
_cell.angle_beta   90.00
_cell.angle_gamma   90.00
#
_symmetry.space_group_name_H-M   'P 1'
#
loop_
_entity.id
_entity.type
_entity.pdbx_description
1 polymer ?
#
loop_
_entity_poly.entity_id
_entity_poly.type
_entity_poly.pdbx_seq_one_letter_code
_entity_poly.pdbx_strand_id
1 'polypeptide(L)'
;MIGSLPPSYAGGQVASGSQVGMLGNRNVMDTPFNQTSYTAQTIQDQQARKLDDVLANEPSIRSYAPRAYGFDFVSIRGFNVPSSAYGINGLYGIASGFSFSSLAAIERVEVLKGPGALLNGMPPDGGVGGSINLVTKRAGDDPIAQLTNTYASRSQFGTHFDVGRRFGEANEFGVRFNGSYRNGDTELANQSQELGTAALGLDYRGERVRLSADVGYEKNNIDAMTRYVVLGPALTGVPVPPDARASFMPSWGYWNGEGKFGLVQGEVDITENLTAYAQAGVVQGETRYLYSDIRLTNLNGNFDGSPRLNSQTRDQAAVQAGFRASVDTGPIHHAINFNATGSEGEVGIINTTGTAFTSNLYSPRPSPTPLISVGAPPKISDTHLSSFGIADTMSVANGRVQFTAGVRQQYVESRAFSATTGLQTGGYDTSATTPAYAVVIKPLENVSIYANYIEGLEAGTVVGAQYANAGQVLPPYRTRQYEVGAKVDWGRITTTVSAFDINRPLQLVDFVTNTLTQSGESRNRGVELNVFGEVTPGVRLLGGVMFIDARQDKTERGQFDGYRTFSVPDTQLNLGGEWDVPFLRGLTLTGRAIYTGSFFADQANTLLVSDWTRYDAGARYTFTAPWNNKPVVVRFQVENLFDKNYWQGANTNRYVYLGAPRTYLVSTTFNF
;
A
#
# COMPACT_ATOMS: atom_id res chain seq x y z
N MET A 1 15.75 13.02 3.43
CA MET A 1 16.39 14.25 2.89
C MET A 1 15.69 14.64 1.60
N ILE A 2 15.25 15.87 1.46
CA ILE A 2 14.63 16.38 0.23
C ILE A 2 15.63 16.38 -0.95
N GLY A 3 16.92 16.29 -0.68
CA GLY A 3 17.97 16.48 -1.68
C GLY A 3 18.51 15.22 -2.37
N SER A 4 18.43 14.05 -1.80
CA SER A 4 19.08 12.87 -2.39
C SER A 4 18.29 11.61 -2.09
N LEU A 5 17.49 11.20 -3.06
CA LEU A 5 16.90 9.85 -3.04
C LEU A 5 18.04 8.83 -3.25
N PRO A 6 18.00 7.65 -2.59
CA PRO A 6 18.92 6.57 -2.88
C PRO A 6 18.94 6.26 -4.38
N PRO A 7 20.10 6.05 -5.03
CA PRO A 7 20.15 5.80 -6.46
C PRO A 7 19.44 4.50 -6.84
N SER A 8 19.06 4.37 -8.10
CA SER A 8 18.59 3.10 -8.65
C SER A 8 19.69 2.04 -8.57
N TYR A 9 19.30 0.82 -8.19
CA TYR A 9 20.18 -0.35 -8.20
C TYR A 9 20.36 -0.88 -9.63
N ALA A 10 21.33 -1.77 -9.82
CA ALA A 10 21.61 -2.37 -11.12
C ALA A 10 20.34 -2.94 -11.78
N GLY A 11 20.11 -2.59 -13.04
CA GLY A 11 18.89 -2.92 -13.78
C GLY A 11 17.76 -1.91 -13.65
N GLY A 12 17.84 -0.93 -12.74
CA GLY A 12 16.90 0.20 -12.64
C GLY A 12 15.55 -0.11 -11.99
N GLN A 13 15.25 -1.38 -11.68
CA GLN A 13 13.92 -1.80 -11.20
C GLN A 13 13.62 -1.36 -9.77
N VAL A 14 14.63 -1.32 -8.90
CA VAL A 14 14.53 -0.90 -7.50
C VAL A 14 15.62 0.07 -7.17
N ALA A 15 15.45 0.83 -6.08
CA ALA A 15 16.49 1.68 -5.54
C ALA A 15 17.37 0.92 -4.52
N SER A 16 18.61 1.41 -4.33
CA SER A 16 19.56 0.86 -3.36
C SER A 16 19.19 1.12 -1.90
N GLY A 17 18.09 1.82 -1.65
CA GLY A 17 17.58 2.15 -0.31
C GLY A 17 16.22 2.81 -0.36
N SER A 18 15.68 3.14 0.81
CA SER A 18 14.41 3.83 0.99
C SER A 18 14.43 4.75 2.21
N GLN A 19 13.37 5.51 2.38
CA GLN A 19 13.12 6.26 3.60
C GLN A 19 12.61 5.31 4.70
N VAL A 20 13.30 5.28 5.83
CA VAL A 20 13.00 4.44 7.00
C VAL A 20 12.45 5.33 8.12
N GLY A 21 11.31 5.96 7.87
CA GLY A 21 10.65 6.86 8.80
C GLY A 21 11.60 7.91 9.39
N MET A 22 11.57 8.09 10.72
CA MET A 22 12.42 9.06 11.42
C MET A 22 13.92 8.83 11.24
N LEU A 23 14.37 7.61 10.89
CA LEU A 23 15.79 7.30 10.66
C LEU A 23 16.30 7.88 9.32
N GLY A 24 15.42 8.43 8.48
CA GLY A 24 15.76 9.04 7.19
C GLY A 24 16.08 8.02 6.10
N ASN A 25 16.74 8.47 5.03
CA ASN A 25 17.13 7.60 3.93
C ASN A 25 18.26 6.66 4.34
N ARG A 26 18.08 5.36 4.10
CA ARG A 26 19.07 4.33 4.40
C ARG A 26 19.25 3.37 3.26
N ASN A 27 20.50 2.97 3.03
CA ASN A 27 20.82 1.89 2.10
C ASN A 27 20.22 0.57 2.61
N VAL A 28 19.83 -0.30 1.69
CA VAL A 28 19.26 -1.62 2.03
C VAL A 28 20.19 -2.42 2.92
N MET A 29 21.51 -2.36 2.71
CA MET A 29 22.53 -3.08 3.49
C MET A 29 22.74 -2.53 4.90
N ASP A 30 22.32 -1.28 5.19
CA ASP A 30 22.43 -0.61 6.50
C ASP A 30 21.10 -0.56 7.26
N THR A 31 20.06 -1.17 6.69
CA THR A 31 18.72 -1.15 7.28
C THR A 31 18.43 -2.47 7.98
N PRO A 32 18.09 -2.46 9.29
CA PRO A 32 17.76 -3.68 10.03
C PRO A 32 16.30 -4.14 9.81
N PHE A 33 15.77 -3.92 8.60
CA PHE A 33 14.42 -4.29 8.21
C PHE A 33 14.43 -4.82 6.77
N ASN A 34 13.44 -5.67 6.43
CA ASN A 34 13.19 -6.03 5.04
C ASN A 34 12.44 -4.88 4.35
N GLN A 35 13.02 -4.34 3.28
CA GLN A 35 12.47 -3.21 2.52
C GLN A 35 12.70 -3.39 1.02
N THR A 36 11.81 -2.79 0.21
CA THR A 36 11.95 -2.70 -1.25
C THR A 36 11.45 -1.33 -1.71
N SER A 37 12.18 -0.69 -2.63
CA SER A 37 11.83 0.62 -3.20
C SER A 37 11.74 0.52 -4.72
N TYR A 38 10.52 0.39 -5.25
CA TYR A 38 10.25 0.28 -6.68
C TYR A 38 10.34 1.66 -7.35
N THR A 39 11.05 1.74 -8.47
CA THR A 39 11.34 2.99 -9.18
C THR A 39 10.24 3.38 -10.17
N ALA A 40 10.24 4.65 -10.61
CA ALA A 40 9.41 5.12 -11.72
C ALA A 40 9.64 4.31 -13.00
N GLN A 41 10.87 3.82 -13.23
CA GLN A 41 11.15 2.93 -14.35
C GLN A 41 10.33 1.64 -14.27
N THR A 42 10.28 0.98 -13.11
CA THR A 42 9.44 -0.21 -12.92
C THR A 42 7.96 0.08 -13.13
N ILE A 43 7.48 1.21 -12.59
CA ILE A 43 6.09 1.66 -12.76
C ILE A 43 5.77 1.78 -14.27
N GLN A 44 6.64 2.42 -15.04
CA GLN A 44 6.45 2.62 -16.48
C GLN A 44 6.62 1.34 -17.28
N ASP A 45 7.67 0.54 -17.00
CA ASP A 45 8.00 -0.66 -17.78
C ASP A 45 6.98 -1.77 -17.59
N GLN A 46 6.38 -1.88 -16.40
CA GLN A 46 5.27 -2.78 -16.12
C GLN A 46 3.90 -2.19 -16.51
N GLN A 47 3.86 -0.96 -17.05
CA GLN A 47 2.62 -0.25 -17.39
C GLN A 47 1.63 -0.24 -16.20
N ALA A 48 2.17 -0.07 -14.99
CA ALA A 48 1.39 -0.11 -13.75
C ALA A 48 0.35 1.02 -13.75
N ARG A 49 -0.92 0.66 -13.60
CA ARG A 49 -2.04 1.59 -13.64
C ARG A 49 -2.43 2.09 -12.26
N LYS A 50 -2.17 1.29 -11.21
CA LYS A 50 -2.38 1.63 -9.81
C LYS A 50 -1.35 0.94 -8.91
N LEU A 51 -1.39 1.26 -7.63
CA LEU A 51 -0.42 0.78 -6.63
C LEU A 51 -0.32 -0.76 -6.59
N ASP A 52 -1.44 -1.46 -6.67
CA ASP A 52 -1.49 -2.93 -6.63
C ASP A 52 -0.64 -3.60 -7.72
N ASP A 53 -0.52 -2.97 -8.90
CA ASP A 53 0.25 -3.52 -10.02
C ASP A 53 1.75 -3.56 -9.69
N VAL A 54 2.25 -2.56 -8.95
CA VAL A 54 3.64 -2.50 -8.46
C VAL A 54 3.84 -3.47 -7.31
N LEU A 55 2.92 -3.48 -6.36
CA LEU A 55 2.97 -4.35 -5.18
C LEU A 55 2.88 -5.83 -5.54
N ALA A 56 2.34 -6.17 -6.72
CA ALA A 56 2.33 -7.53 -7.24
C ALA A 56 3.72 -8.12 -7.52
N ASN A 57 4.81 -7.37 -7.35
CA ASN A 57 6.19 -7.87 -7.38
C ASN A 57 6.65 -8.39 -6.00
N GLU A 58 5.90 -8.13 -4.94
CA GLU A 58 6.30 -8.41 -3.57
C GLU A 58 5.57 -9.65 -3.04
N PRO A 59 6.27 -10.76 -2.70
CA PRO A 59 5.60 -12.00 -2.28
C PRO A 59 4.91 -11.88 -0.92
N SER A 60 5.32 -10.95 -0.06
CA SER A 60 4.68 -10.73 1.24
C SER A 60 3.44 -9.84 1.17
N ILE A 61 3.13 -9.30 -0.01
CA ILE A 61 1.99 -8.40 -0.21
C ILE A 61 0.91 -9.09 -1.05
N ARG A 62 -0.32 -8.91 -0.63
CA ARG A 62 -1.51 -9.29 -1.40
C ARG A 62 -2.44 -8.10 -1.56
N SER A 63 -2.83 -7.85 -2.79
CA SER A 63 -3.99 -7.02 -3.08
C SER A 63 -5.22 -7.89 -3.25
N TYR A 64 -6.34 -7.46 -2.72
CA TYR A 64 -7.61 -8.19 -2.79
C TYR A 64 -8.58 -7.59 -3.79
N ALA A 65 -8.58 -6.26 -3.95
CA ALA A 65 -9.55 -5.57 -4.79
C ALA A 65 -9.27 -5.77 -6.28
N PRO A 66 -10.31 -5.87 -7.12
CA PRO A 66 -10.15 -5.82 -8.57
C PRO A 66 -9.59 -4.45 -9.00
N ARG A 67 -8.97 -4.40 -10.18
CA ARG A 67 -8.24 -3.22 -10.65
C ARG A 67 -9.13 -1.97 -10.75
N ALA A 68 -10.29 -2.06 -11.37
CA ALA A 68 -11.26 -0.98 -11.44
C ALA A 68 -12.19 -1.00 -10.22
N TYR A 69 -11.62 -0.73 -9.07
CA TYR A 69 -12.28 -0.57 -7.79
C TYR A 69 -11.73 0.68 -7.08
N GLY A 70 -12.59 1.46 -6.46
CA GLY A 70 -12.23 2.77 -5.92
C GLY A 70 -11.38 2.76 -4.66
N PHE A 71 -11.18 1.59 -4.02
CA PHE A 71 -10.34 1.42 -2.83
C PHE A 71 -9.17 0.48 -3.10
N ASP A 72 -8.08 0.68 -2.38
CA ASP A 72 -6.99 -0.28 -2.29
C ASP A 72 -7.17 -1.12 -1.01
N PHE A 73 -7.09 -2.43 -1.17
CA PHE A 73 -7.09 -3.37 -0.06
C PHE A 73 -5.84 -4.24 -0.14
N VAL A 74 -4.89 -3.91 0.69
CA VAL A 74 -3.57 -4.54 0.71
C VAL A 74 -3.35 -5.21 2.06
N SER A 75 -2.73 -6.39 2.07
CA SER A 75 -2.15 -6.96 3.27
C SER A 75 -0.66 -7.19 3.10
N ILE A 76 0.10 -7.02 4.16
CA ILE A 76 1.53 -7.33 4.24
C ILE A 76 1.71 -8.37 5.35
N ARG A 77 2.39 -9.49 5.05
CA ARG A 77 2.58 -10.61 5.99
C ARG A 77 1.27 -11.12 6.63
N GLY A 78 0.18 -11.09 5.84
CA GLY A 78 -1.16 -11.51 6.27
C GLY A 78 -1.95 -10.49 7.11
N PHE A 79 -1.38 -9.33 7.45
CA PHE A 79 -2.08 -8.25 8.15
C PHE A 79 -2.54 -7.17 7.18
N ASN A 80 -3.77 -6.72 7.35
CA ASN A 80 -4.33 -5.63 6.54
C ASN A 80 -3.57 -4.31 6.78
N VAL A 81 -3.28 -3.61 5.69
CA VAL A 81 -2.67 -2.27 5.70
C VAL A 81 -3.64 -1.33 4.99
N PRO A 82 -4.40 -0.53 5.75
CA PRO A 82 -5.33 0.42 5.17
C PRO A 82 -4.58 1.54 4.43
N SER A 83 -5.20 2.11 3.41
CA SER A 83 -4.59 3.20 2.63
C SER A 83 -4.31 4.46 3.47
N SER A 84 -5.02 4.68 4.57
CA SER A 84 -4.71 5.72 5.56
C SER A 84 -3.36 5.53 6.27
N ALA A 85 -2.80 4.32 6.21
CA ALA A 85 -1.45 3.99 6.70
C ALA A 85 -0.34 4.23 5.65
N TYR A 86 -0.67 4.75 4.47
CA TYR A 86 0.34 5.12 3.48
C TYR A 86 0.94 6.49 3.82
N GLY A 87 2.21 6.64 3.51
CA GLY A 87 2.92 7.92 3.59
C GLY A 87 3.03 8.58 2.21
N ILE A 88 3.15 9.90 2.20
CA ILE A 88 3.54 10.69 1.04
C ILE A 88 4.82 11.44 1.39
N ASN A 89 5.91 11.14 0.69
CA ASN A 89 7.24 11.71 0.97
C ASN A 89 7.66 11.56 2.44
N GLY A 90 7.23 10.46 3.11
CA GLY A 90 7.53 10.17 4.50
C GLY A 90 6.62 10.84 5.53
N LEU A 91 5.63 11.63 5.12
CA LEU A 91 4.58 12.13 6.00
C LEU A 91 3.39 11.17 6.00
N TYR A 92 3.09 10.59 7.15
CA TYR A 92 1.96 9.69 7.37
C TYR A 92 0.76 10.46 7.93
N GLY A 93 -0.44 9.90 7.77
CA GLY A 93 -1.69 10.52 8.24
C GLY A 93 -2.38 11.44 7.23
N ILE A 94 -1.86 11.55 5.99
CA ILE A 94 -2.47 12.34 4.92
C ILE A 94 -2.83 11.52 3.67
N ALA A 95 -2.75 10.20 3.70
CA ALA A 95 -3.17 9.38 2.58
C ALA A 95 -4.61 8.91 2.79
N SER A 96 -5.55 9.39 1.99
CA SER A 96 -6.90 8.84 1.95
C SER A 96 -7.04 7.83 0.82
N GLY A 97 -7.87 6.80 1.01
CA GLY A 97 -8.01 5.68 0.08
C GLY A 97 -8.45 6.00 -1.34
N PHE A 98 -8.75 7.26 -1.66
CA PHE A 98 -9.16 7.69 -2.99
C PHE A 98 -8.25 8.73 -3.62
N SER A 99 -7.11 9.01 -3.02
CA SER A 99 -6.21 10.07 -3.50
C SER A 99 -5.07 9.55 -4.37
N PHE A 100 -4.99 8.24 -4.66
CA PHE A 100 -3.86 7.64 -5.39
C PHE A 100 -4.28 6.49 -6.31
N SER A 101 -5.36 6.68 -7.09
CA SER A 101 -5.76 5.71 -8.13
C SER A 101 -4.82 5.72 -9.35
N SER A 102 -3.86 6.67 -9.39
CA SER A 102 -2.85 6.80 -10.43
C SER A 102 -1.44 6.95 -9.85
N LEU A 103 -0.48 6.33 -10.51
CA LEU A 103 0.95 6.44 -10.20
C LEU A 103 1.69 7.45 -11.10
N ALA A 104 0.98 8.26 -11.89
CA ALA A 104 1.58 9.17 -12.86
C ALA A 104 2.60 10.16 -12.25
N ALA A 105 2.31 10.65 -11.03
CA ALA A 105 3.16 11.59 -10.30
C ALA A 105 4.14 10.92 -9.31
N ILE A 106 4.22 9.58 -9.28
CA ILE A 106 5.00 8.83 -8.30
C ILE A 106 6.37 8.45 -8.89
N GLU A 107 7.43 8.81 -8.18
CA GLU A 107 8.82 8.47 -8.48
C GLU A 107 9.19 7.10 -7.90
N ARG A 108 8.67 6.79 -6.69
CA ARG A 108 8.95 5.53 -5.99
C ARG A 108 7.77 5.05 -5.18
N VAL A 109 7.65 3.74 -5.11
CA VAL A 109 6.81 3.04 -4.16
C VAL A 109 7.73 2.30 -3.21
N GLU A 110 7.82 2.78 -1.98
CA GLU A 110 8.68 2.22 -0.94
C GLU A 110 7.85 1.35 0.00
N VAL A 111 8.28 0.13 0.21
CA VAL A 111 7.65 -0.85 1.10
C VAL A 111 8.61 -1.15 2.23
N LEU A 112 8.16 -0.93 3.46
CA LEU A 112 8.85 -1.36 4.68
C LEU A 112 7.99 -2.42 5.37
N LYS A 113 8.55 -3.61 5.60
CA LYS A 113 7.82 -4.75 6.15
C LYS A 113 7.92 -4.78 7.67
N GLY A 114 6.82 -5.19 8.32
CA GLY A 114 6.69 -5.23 9.77
C GLY A 114 6.20 -3.92 10.38
N PRO A 115 5.82 -3.94 11.67
CA PRO A 115 5.26 -2.79 12.36
C PRO A 115 6.23 -1.61 12.40
N GLY A 116 5.72 -0.39 12.32
CA GLY A 116 6.52 0.83 12.19
C GLY A 116 6.22 1.91 13.23
N ALA A 117 5.71 1.56 14.43
CA ALA A 117 5.27 2.56 15.39
C ALA A 117 6.38 3.52 15.84
N LEU A 118 7.62 3.04 16.07
CA LEU A 118 8.76 3.92 16.33
C LEU A 118 9.06 4.82 15.12
N LEU A 119 9.06 4.24 13.92
CA LEU A 119 9.56 4.88 12.70
C LEU A 119 8.64 5.98 12.20
N ASN A 120 7.33 5.69 12.15
CA ASN A 120 6.33 6.50 11.46
C ASN A 120 5.24 7.06 12.38
N GLY A 121 5.21 6.65 13.66
CA GLY A 121 4.07 6.86 14.55
C GLY A 121 2.94 5.85 14.27
N MET A 122 1.79 6.06 14.90
CA MET A 122 0.59 5.26 14.68
C MET A 122 -0.22 5.86 13.52
N PRO A 123 -0.53 5.10 12.48
CA PRO A 123 -1.42 5.57 11.43
C PRO A 123 -2.89 5.61 11.91
N PRO A 124 -3.77 6.46 11.32
CA PRO A 124 -5.14 6.68 11.80
C PRO A 124 -5.99 5.42 11.96
N ASP A 125 -5.90 4.49 11.03
CA ASP A 125 -6.69 3.25 11.03
C ASP A 125 -5.86 2.01 11.43
N GLY A 126 -4.67 2.22 12.01
CA GLY A 126 -3.74 1.13 12.33
C GLY A 126 -2.95 0.67 11.10
N GLY A 127 -2.14 -0.37 11.29
CA GLY A 127 -1.32 -0.97 10.24
C GLY A 127 -0.07 -1.62 10.86
N VAL A 128 -0.13 -2.94 11.03
CA VAL A 128 0.92 -3.68 11.75
C VAL A 128 1.75 -4.58 10.85
N GLY A 129 1.29 -4.83 9.62
CA GLY A 129 2.02 -5.67 8.66
C GLY A 129 3.20 -4.98 8.01
N GLY A 130 3.16 -3.66 7.91
CA GLY A 130 4.16 -2.82 7.24
C GLY A 130 3.65 -1.44 6.90
N SER A 131 4.45 -0.66 6.20
CA SER A 131 4.08 0.65 5.68
C SER A 131 4.47 0.80 4.21
N ILE A 132 3.73 1.64 3.50
CA ILE A 132 3.96 2.00 2.11
C ILE A 132 4.15 3.50 2.05
N ASN A 133 5.23 3.96 1.41
CA ASN A 133 5.52 5.37 1.20
C ASN A 133 5.54 5.68 -0.29
N LEU A 134 4.77 6.66 -0.71
CA LEU A 134 4.70 7.15 -2.08
C LEU A 134 5.57 8.40 -2.20
N VAL A 135 6.65 8.30 -2.96
CA VAL A 135 7.56 9.42 -3.20
C VAL A 135 7.17 10.10 -4.51
N THR A 136 6.88 11.39 -4.44
CA THR A 136 6.47 12.18 -5.60
C THR A 136 7.65 12.54 -6.50
N LYS A 137 7.39 12.69 -7.80
CA LYS A 137 8.40 13.10 -8.79
C LYS A 137 8.90 14.52 -8.57
N ARG A 138 10.19 14.73 -8.78
CA ARG A 138 10.88 16.03 -8.78
C ARG A 138 11.59 16.29 -10.10
N ALA A 139 11.87 17.56 -10.39
CA ALA A 139 12.73 17.91 -11.51
C ALA A 139 14.15 17.35 -11.28
N GLY A 140 14.63 16.54 -12.22
CA GLY A 140 16.03 16.09 -12.26
C GLY A 140 16.96 17.19 -12.77
N ASP A 141 18.26 16.91 -12.76
CA ASP A 141 19.24 17.85 -13.31
C ASP A 141 19.10 17.97 -14.83
N ASP A 142 18.75 16.87 -15.50
CA ASP A 142 18.39 16.88 -16.92
C ASP A 142 16.91 17.24 -17.09
N PRO A 143 16.58 18.16 -18.02
CA PRO A 143 15.18 18.43 -18.36
C PRO A 143 14.48 17.20 -18.92
N ILE A 144 13.23 17.02 -18.52
CA ILE A 144 12.37 15.95 -19.03
C ILE A 144 11.13 16.54 -19.68
N ALA A 145 10.76 16.01 -20.85
CA ALA A 145 9.48 16.22 -21.49
C ALA A 145 9.05 14.91 -22.13
N GLN A 146 8.04 14.28 -21.57
CA GLN A 146 7.53 12.98 -22.01
C GLN A 146 6.04 13.03 -22.28
N LEU A 147 5.62 12.35 -23.34
CA LEU A 147 4.23 12.05 -23.65
C LEU A 147 4.11 10.54 -23.76
N THR A 148 3.25 9.96 -22.93
CA THR A 148 2.94 8.53 -22.99
C THR A 148 1.48 8.32 -23.35
N ASN A 149 1.21 7.63 -24.47
CA ASN A 149 -0.12 7.18 -24.83
C ASN A 149 -0.28 5.72 -24.45
N THR A 150 -1.44 5.37 -23.91
CA THR A 150 -1.73 4.02 -23.40
C THR A 150 -3.04 3.49 -23.97
N TYR A 151 -3.07 2.19 -24.15
CA TYR A 151 -4.28 1.42 -24.43
C TYR A 151 -4.35 0.24 -23.47
N ALA A 152 -5.52 0.01 -22.92
CA ALA A 152 -5.83 -1.22 -22.18
C ALA A 152 -7.13 -1.83 -22.72
N SER A 153 -7.18 -3.18 -22.78
CA SER A 153 -8.40 -3.85 -23.22
C SER A 153 -9.55 -3.61 -22.20
N ARG A 154 -10.83 -3.37 -22.59
CA ARG A 154 -11.36 -3.57 -23.96
C ARG A 154 -11.13 -2.39 -24.90
N SER A 155 -11.28 -1.15 -24.40
CA SER A 155 -11.15 0.06 -25.21
C SER A 155 -10.80 1.28 -24.37
N GLN A 156 -10.01 1.10 -23.31
CA GLN A 156 -9.56 2.19 -22.45
C GLN A 156 -8.30 2.84 -23.04
N PHE A 157 -8.40 4.13 -23.37
CA PHE A 157 -7.29 4.93 -23.86
C PHE A 157 -6.85 5.94 -22.82
N GLY A 158 -5.55 6.22 -22.79
CA GLY A 158 -4.99 7.19 -21.86
C GLY A 158 -3.80 7.95 -22.43
N THR A 159 -3.55 9.11 -21.83
CA THR A 159 -2.41 9.98 -22.13
C THR A 159 -1.83 10.48 -20.83
N HIS A 160 -0.50 10.52 -20.73
CA HIS A 160 0.24 11.05 -19.60
C HIS A 160 1.34 11.99 -20.08
N PHE A 161 1.35 13.22 -19.53
CA PHE A 161 2.37 14.24 -19.71
C PHE A 161 3.25 14.30 -18.47
N ASP A 162 4.57 14.28 -18.66
CA ASP A 162 5.56 14.39 -17.61
C ASP A 162 6.63 15.40 -18.04
N VAL A 163 6.59 16.58 -17.44
CA VAL A 163 7.48 17.70 -17.81
C VAL A 163 8.16 18.23 -16.57
N GLY A 164 9.48 18.36 -16.63
CA GLY A 164 10.26 18.88 -15.51
C GLY A 164 11.53 19.57 -15.95
N ARG A 165 11.87 20.63 -15.24
CA ARG A 165 13.07 21.41 -15.49
C ARG A 165 13.54 22.12 -14.23
N ARG A 166 14.84 22.37 -14.16
CA ARG A 166 15.45 23.21 -13.13
C ARG A 166 15.85 24.58 -13.70
N PHE A 167 15.88 25.57 -12.81
CA PHE A 167 16.15 26.97 -13.08
C PHE A 167 17.07 27.54 -12.02
N GLY A 168 17.64 28.76 -12.28
CA GLY A 168 18.58 29.43 -11.42
C GLY A 168 20.02 29.19 -11.88
N GLU A 169 20.98 29.99 -11.35
CA GLU A 169 22.39 29.90 -11.73
C GLU A 169 23.04 28.56 -11.34
N ALA A 170 22.61 28.00 -10.20
CA ALA A 170 23.03 26.70 -9.68
C ALA A 170 21.99 25.60 -9.91
N ASN A 171 20.98 25.79 -10.79
CA ASN A 171 19.84 24.89 -10.99
C ASN A 171 19.09 24.59 -9.66
N GLU A 172 19.02 25.57 -8.78
CA GLU A 172 18.47 25.42 -7.44
C GLU A 172 16.94 25.28 -7.39
N PHE A 173 16.21 25.86 -8.37
CA PHE A 173 14.74 25.77 -8.44
C PHE A 173 14.29 24.68 -9.38
N GLY A 174 13.53 23.72 -8.90
CA GLY A 174 12.92 22.64 -9.67
C GLY A 174 11.42 22.81 -9.82
N VAL A 175 10.90 22.52 -11.02
CA VAL A 175 9.46 22.45 -11.33
C VAL A 175 9.21 21.15 -12.08
N ARG A 176 8.25 20.32 -11.60
CA ARG A 176 7.82 19.10 -12.27
C ARG A 176 6.30 19.04 -12.32
N PHE A 177 5.76 18.89 -13.51
CA PHE A 177 4.33 18.69 -13.73
C PHE A 177 4.06 17.29 -14.28
N ASN A 178 3.04 16.64 -13.74
CA ASN A 178 2.51 15.38 -14.22
C ASN A 178 1.00 15.53 -14.41
N GLY A 179 0.50 15.24 -15.60
CA GLY A 179 -0.91 15.21 -15.91
C GLY A 179 -1.28 13.93 -16.63
N SER A 180 -2.31 13.23 -16.19
CA SER A 180 -2.78 12.05 -16.91
C SER A 180 -4.31 12.03 -17.02
N TYR A 181 -4.78 11.48 -18.15
CA TYR A 181 -6.18 11.24 -18.37
C TYR A 181 -6.35 9.89 -19.07
N ARG A 182 -7.29 9.07 -18.62
CA ARG A 182 -7.71 7.86 -19.33
C ARG A 182 -9.21 7.67 -19.24
N ASN A 183 -9.79 7.14 -20.31
CA ASN A 183 -11.22 6.90 -20.41
C ASN A 183 -11.50 5.69 -21.30
N GLY A 184 -12.58 4.98 -21.02
CA GLY A 184 -13.11 3.89 -21.84
C GLY A 184 -13.45 2.64 -21.05
N ASP A 185 -13.83 1.60 -21.80
CA ASP A 185 -14.21 0.31 -21.24
C ASP A 185 -13.00 -0.42 -20.65
N THR A 186 -13.17 -0.91 -19.43
CA THR A 186 -12.17 -1.75 -18.76
C THR A 186 -12.17 -3.17 -19.32
N GLU A 187 -11.34 -4.04 -18.77
CA GLU A 187 -11.30 -5.48 -19.08
C GLU A 187 -12.60 -6.23 -18.75
N LEU A 188 -13.49 -5.64 -17.92
CA LEU A 188 -14.76 -6.23 -17.52
C LEU A 188 -15.90 -5.80 -18.43
N ALA A 189 -16.85 -6.69 -18.66
CA ALA A 189 -18.03 -6.38 -19.44
C ALA A 189 -18.89 -5.31 -18.75
N ASN A 190 -19.38 -4.36 -19.53
CA ASN A 190 -20.24 -3.25 -19.09
C ASN A 190 -19.60 -2.26 -18.11
N GLN A 191 -18.31 -2.41 -17.79
CA GLN A 191 -17.61 -1.50 -16.90
C GLN A 191 -16.78 -0.49 -17.69
N SER A 192 -16.90 0.78 -17.36
CA SER A 192 -16.05 1.85 -17.85
C SER A 192 -15.39 2.61 -16.71
N GLN A 193 -14.29 3.28 -17.03
CA GLN A 193 -13.58 4.14 -16.08
C GLN A 193 -13.11 5.40 -16.77
N GLU A 194 -13.34 6.53 -16.11
CA GLU A 194 -12.74 7.82 -16.42
C GLU A 194 -11.88 8.26 -15.24
N LEU A 195 -10.58 8.46 -15.47
CA LEU A 195 -9.63 8.90 -14.46
C LEU A 195 -8.80 10.06 -14.99
N GLY A 196 -8.86 11.20 -14.29
CA GLY A 196 -8.04 12.38 -14.52
C GLY A 196 -7.18 12.69 -13.31
N THR A 197 -5.88 12.98 -13.52
CA THR A 197 -4.96 13.39 -12.45
C THR A 197 -4.08 14.53 -12.90
N ALA A 198 -3.75 15.42 -11.97
CA ALA A 198 -2.76 16.48 -12.16
C ALA A 198 -1.96 16.66 -10.88
N ALA A 199 -0.65 16.77 -10.99
CA ALA A 199 0.24 17.03 -9.87
C ALA A 199 1.37 17.98 -10.27
N LEU A 200 1.69 18.90 -9.36
CA LEU A 200 2.80 19.85 -9.49
C LEU A 200 3.73 19.68 -8.29
N GLY A 201 4.98 19.39 -8.57
CA GLY A 201 6.08 19.37 -7.60
C GLY A 201 7.00 20.56 -7.82
N LEU A 202 7.27 21.29 -6.75
CA LEU A 202 8.21 22.39 -6.70
C LEU A 202 9.31 22.06 -5.71
N ASP A 203 10.55 22.42 -6.00
CA ASP A 203 11.65 22.27 -5.06
C ASP A 203 12.71 23.36 -5.19
N TYR A 204 13.35 23.66 -4.06
CA TYR A 204 14.54 24.49 -3.96
C TYR A 204 15.66 23.70 -3.28
N ARG A 205 16.83 23.68 -3.92
CA ARG A 205 18.04 23.00 -3.44
C ARG A 205 19.15 24.03 -3.25
N GLY A 206 19.22 24.63 -2.07
CA GLY A 206 20.33 25.46 -1.66
C GLY A 206 21.40 24.66 -0.92
N GLU A 207 22.53 25.29 -0.59
CA GLU A 207 23.65 24.65 0.11
C GLU A 207 23.24 24.10 1.49
N ARG A 208 22.48 24.88 2.26
CA ARG A 208 22.04 24.53 3.62
C ARG A 208 20.54 24.39 3.76
N VAL A 209 19.75 24.89 2.82
CA VAL A 209 18.30 24.91 2.88
C VAL A 209 17.74 24.15 1.69
N ARG A 210 16.86 23.22 1.95
CA ARG A 210 16.11 22.47 0.94
C ARG A 210 14.61 22.57 1.26
N LEU A 211 13.85 22.96 0.26
CA LEU A 211 12.40 23.12 0.38
C LEU A 211 11.72 22.35 -0.73
N SER A 212 10.54 21.84 -0.47
CA SER A 212 9.65 21.35 -1.52
C SER A 212 8.18 21.56 -1.21
N ALA A 213 7.40 21.61 -2.27
CA ALA A 213 5.95 21.69 -2.21
C ALA A 213 5.35 20.78 -3.29
N ASP A 214 4.28 20.09 -2.92
CA ASP A 214 3.48 19.26 -3.81
C ASP A 214 2.03 19.66 -3.71
N VAL A 215 1.36 19.72 -4.85
CA VAL A 215 -0.09 19.79 -4.93
C VAL A 215 -0.59 18.79 -5.95
N GLY A 216 -1.71 18.14 -5.67
CA GLY A 216 -2.28 17.16 -6.57
C GLY A 216 -3.80 17.11 -6.51
N TYR A 217 -4.35 16.68 -7.64
CA TYR A 217 -5.79 16.50 -7.85
C TYR A 217 -6.02 15.19 -8.59
N GLU A 218 -7.04 14.46 -8.16
CA GLU A 218 -7.51 13.24 -8.83
C GLU A 218 -9.03 13.21 -8.86
N LYS A 219 -9.59 12.80 -10.02
CA LYS A 219 -10.99 12.45 -10.18
C LYS A 219 -11.12 11.10 -10.86
N ASN A 220 -11.81 10.17 -10.22
CA ASN A 220 -11.99 8.79 -10.66
C ASN A 220 -13.48 8.43 -10.69
N ASN A 221 -14.02 8.17 -11.86
CA ASN A 221 -15.39 7.72 -12.07
C ASN A 221 -15.36 6.31 -12.65
N ILE A 222 -16.11 5.39 -12.07
CA ILE A 222 -16.22 4.00 -12.51
C ILE A 222 -17.70 3.65 -12.62
N ASP A 223 -18.14 3.24 -13.81
CA ASP A 223 -19.48 2.72 -14.03
C ASP A 223 -19.47 1.19 -13.92
N ALA A 224 -20.58 0.60 -13.52
CA ALA A 224 -20.73 -0.83 -13.26
C ALA A 224 -19.64 -1.40 -12.35
N MET A 225 -19.35 -0.71 -11.24
CA MET A 225 -18.32 -1.06 -10.29
C MET A 225 -18.49 -2.49 -9.78
N THR A 226 -17.41 -3.27 -9.78
CA THR A 226 -17.36 -4.61 -9.17
C THR A 226 -17.03 -4.55 -7.69
N ARG A 227 -17.51 -5.55 -6.93
CA ARG A 227 -17.21 -5.72 -5.51
C ARG A 227 -16.97 -7.19 -5.15
N TYR A 228 -16.75 -7.43 -3.88
CA TYR A 228 -16.69 -8.76 -3.28
C TYR A 228 -18.01 -9.50 -3.38
N VAL A 229 -17.91 -10.81 -3.25
CA VAL A 229 -19.02 -11.72 -3.04
C VAL A 229 -18.96 -12.25 -1.61
N VAL A 230 -20.07 -12.22 -0.89
CA VAL A 230 -20.20 -12.80 0.44
C VAL A 230 -20.62 -14.26 0.31
N LEU A 231 -19.84 -15.17 0.85
CA LEU A 231 -20.19 -16.58 0.94
C LEU A 231 -21.20 -16.77 2.07
N GLY A 232 -22.47 -16.97 1.73
CA GLY A 232 -23.57 -17.07 2.70
C GLY A 232 -23.38 -18.20 3.72
N PRO A 233 -24.06 -18.14 4.88
CA PRO A 233 -23.84 -19.09 5.99
C PRO A 233 -24.20 -20.55 5.64
N ALA A 234 -25.11 -20.75 4.69
CA ALA A 234 -25.53 -22.09 4.25
C ALA A 234 -24.53 -22.77 3.29
N LEU A 235 -23.51 -22.06 2.81
CA LEU A 235 -22.52 -22.66 1.92
C LEU A 235 -21.57 -23.58 2.70
N THR A 236 -21.39 -24.79 2.17
CA THR A 236 -20.45 -25.81 2.66
C THR A 236 -19.17 -25.88 1.84
N GLY A 237 -18.99 -25.00 0.86
CA GLY A 237 -17.83 -24.89 0.00
C GLY A 237 -17.79 -23.57 -0.73
N VAL A 238 -16.73 -23.32 -1.49
CA VAL A 238 -16.56 -22.14 -2.34
C VAL A 238 -17.00 -22.49 -3.76
N PRO A 239 -17.91 -21.73 -4.38
CA PRO A 239 -18.35 -22.01 -5.74
C PRO A 239 -17.22 -21.82 -6.75
N VAL A 240 -17.31 -22.45 -7.91
CA VAL A 240 -16.34 -22.28 -9.01
C VAL A 240 -16.32 -20.80 -9.42
N PRO A 241 -15.14 -20.19 -9.64
CA PRO A 241 -15.08 -18.82 -10.14
C PRO A 241 -15.81 -18.69 -11.49
N PRO A 242 -16.68 -17.67 -11.68
CA PRO A 242 -17.30 -17.41 -13.00
C PRO A 242 -16.25 -16.88 -13.99
N ASP A 243 -16.63 -16.73 -15.26
CA ASP A 243 -15.80 -16.02 -16.25
C ASP A 243 -15.50 -14.61 -15.73
N ALA A 244 -14.22 -14.32 -15.52
CA ALA A 244 -13.77 -13.07 -14.95
C ALA A 244 -14.06 -11.84 -15.83
N ARG A 245 -14.31 -12.04 -17.14
CA ARG A 245 -14.74 -10.97 -18.06
C ARG A 245 -16.21 -10.61 -17.91
N ALA A 246 -17.04 -11.56 -17.47
CA ALA A 246 -18.46 -11.34 -17.29
C ALA A 246 -18.72 -10.59 -15.98
N SER A 247 -19.40 -9.45 -16.06
CA SER A 247 -19.86 -8.76 -14.84
C SER A 247 -21.16 -9.40 -14.36
N PHE A 248 -21.15 -9.94 -13.15
CA PHE A 248 -22.35 -10.38 -12.43
C PHE A 248 -22.95 -9.26 -11.56
N MET A 249 -22.25 -8.12 -11.46
CA MET A 249 -22.73 -6.94 -10.74
C MET A 249 -23.76 -6.18 -11.58
N PRO A 250 -24.75 -5.55 -10.93
CA PRO A 250 -25.71 -4.71 -11.64
C PRO A 250 -25.04 -3.55 -12.37
N SER A 251 -25.48 -3.29 -13.61
CA SER A 251 -24.94 -2.21 -14.46
C SER A 251 -25.21 -0.80 -13.95
N TRP A 252 -26.16 -0.62 -13.03
CA TRP A 252 -26.44 0.67 -12.39
C TRP A 252 -25.45 1.06 -11.30
N GLY A 253 -24.57 0.14 -10.87
CA GLY A 253 -23.53 0.44 -9.89
C GLY A 253 -22.55 1.47 -10.43
N TYR A 254 -22.07 2.35 -9.56
CA TYR A 254 -21.03 3.32 -9.89
C TYR A 254 -20.15 3.68 -8.70
N TRP A 255 -19.00 4.24 -8.99
CA TRP A 255 -18.09 4.89 -8.05
C TRP A 255 -17.69 6.24 -8.62
N ASN A 256 -17.89 7.32 -7.86
CA ASN A 256 -17.38 8.64 -8.15
C ASN A 256 -16.51 9.09 -6.97
N GLY A 257 -15.24 9.35 -7.22
CA GLY A 257 -14.27 9.79 -6.22
C GLY A 257 -13.51 11.01 -6.68
N GLU A 258 -13.28 11.93 -5.78
CA GLU A 258 -12.45 13.12 -5.98
C GLU A 258 -11.51 13.27 -4.78
N GLY A 259 -10.24 13.57 -5.06
CA GLY A 259 -9.22 13.79 -4.04
C GLY A 259 -8.31 14.96 -4.38
N LYS A 260 -7.90 15.69 -3.34
CA LYS A 260 -6.95 16.81 -3.42
C LYS A 260 -5.94 16.66 -2.31
N PHE A 261 -4.68 16.94 -2.60
CA PHE A 261 -3.66 16.99 -1.56
C PHE A 261 -2.72 18.17 -1.75
N GLY A 262 -2.16 18.63 -0.62
CA GLY A 262 -1.07 19.59 -0.58
C GLY A 262 -0.06 19.17 0.47
N LEU A 263 1.24 19.29 0.18
CA LEU A 263 2.33 18.94 1.07
C LEU A 263 3.44 19.97 0.92
N VAL A 264 4.00 20.43 2.03
CA VAL A 264 5.21 21.25 2.06
C VAL A 264 6.24 20.61 2.99
N GLN A 265 7.51 20.72 2.62
CA GLN A 265 8.63 20.14 3.36
C GLN A 265 9.81 21.10 3.36
N GLY A 266 10.55 21.13 4.47
CA GLY A 266 11.77 21.91 4.59
C GLY A 266 12.82 21.17 5.40
N GLU A 267 14.09 21.31 4.99
CA GLU A 267 15.26 20.87 5.73
C GLU A 267 16.29 22.00 5.78
N VAL A 268 16.93 22.17 6.92
CA VAL A 268 17.99 23.16 7.15
C VAL A 268 19.16 22.48 7.85
N ASP A 269 20.33 22.53 7.25
CA ASP A 269 21.59 22.11 7.88
C ASP A 269 22.06 23.23 8.79
N ILE A 270 21.81 23.09 10.10
CA ILE A 270 22.22 24.05 11.13
C ILE A 270 23.74 24.05 11.25
N THR A 271 24.31 22.84 11.26
CA THR A 271 25.74 22.58 11.16
C THR A 271 25.97 21.42 10.18
N GLU A 272 27.21 21.04 9.93
CA GLU A 272 27.54 19.85 9.13
C GLU A 272 27.00 18.55 9.72
N ASN A 273 26.80 18.52 11.03
CA ASN A 273 26.38 17.34 11.78
C ASN A 273 24.95 17.45 12.37
N LEU A 274 24.23 18.53 12.11
CA LEU A 274 22.88 18.77 12.65
C LEU A 274 21.96 19.33 11.58
N THR A 275 20.96 18.54 11.21
CA THR A 275 19.88 18.95 10.28
C THR A 275 18.57 19.04 11.04
N ALA A 276 17.86 20.15 10.93
CA ALA A 276 16.46 20.28 11.32
C ALA A 276 15.55 20.08 10.10
N TYR A 277 14.39 19.47 10.30
CA TYR A 277 13.39 19.30 9.24
C TYR A 277 11.96 19.50 9.75
N ALA A 278 11.08 19.91 8.85
CA ALA A 278 9.65 19.99 9.10
C ALA A 278 8.87 19.67 7.82
N GLN A 279 7.68 19.09 8.01
CA GLN A 279 6.72 18.77 6.94
C GLN A 279 5.31 19.07 7.43
N ALA A 280 4.45 19.53 6.51
CA ALA A 280 3.02 19.70 6.76
C ALA A 280 2.24 19.34 5.50
N GLY A 281 1.12 18.66 5.67
CA GLY A 281 0.30 18.24 4.55
C GLY A 281 -1.17 18.14 4.89
N VAL A 282 -2.00 18.26 3.84
CA VAL A 282 -3.45 18.13 3.92
C VAL A 282 -3.97 17.28 2.78
N VAL A 283 -5.03 16.53 3.03
CA VAL A 283 -5.77 15.76 2.03
C VAL A 283 -7.27 15.95 2.25
N GLN A 284 -7.99 16.16 1.17
CA GLN A 284 -9.44 16.16 1.13
C GLN A 284 -9.91 15.12 0.11
N GLY A 285 -10.87 14.29 0.51
CA GLY A 285 -11.44 13.25 -0.34
C GLY A 285 -12.96 13.16 -0.21
N GLU A 286 -13.62 13.06 -1.36
CA GLU A 286 -15.06 12.82 -1.44
C GLU A 286 -15.34 11.60 -2.30
N THR A 287 -16.26 10.75 -1.85
CA THR A 287 -16.73 9.63 -2.67
C THR A 287 -18.23 9.45 -2.55
N ARG A 288 -18.83 9.09 -3.68
CA ARG A 288 -20.23 8.67 -3.76
C ARG A 288 -20.31 7.43 -4.63
N TYR A 289 -20.84 6.34 -4.07
CA TYR A 289 -20.91 5.08 -4.81
C TYR A 289 -22.18 4.31 -4.52
N LEU A 290 -22.75 3.76 -5.60
CA LEU A 290 -23.90 2.88 -5.59
C LEU A 290 -23.45 1.48 -5.97
N TYR A 291 -23.77 0.51 -5.16
CA TYR A 291 -23.35 -0.88 -5.36
C TYR A 291 -24.38 -1.87 -4.80
N SER A 292 -24.18 -3.14 -5.03
CA SER A 292 -24.93 -4.18 -4.36
C SER A 292 -24.00 -5.03 -3.51
N ASP A 293 -24.37 -5.26 -2.25
CA ASP A 293 -23.83 -6.40 -1.52
C ASP A 293 -24.45 -7.67 -2.11
N ILE A 294 -23.62 -8.60 -2.56
CA ILE A 294 -24.03 -9.87 -3.13
C ILE A 294 -23.71 -10.98 -2.13
N ARG A 295 -24.76 -11.70 -1.69
CA ARG A 295 -24.64 -12.83 -0.78
C ARG A 295 -25.09 -14.11 -1.47
N LEU A 296 -24.15 -15.02 -1.73
CA LEU A 296 -24.45 -16.33 -2.30
C LEU A 296 -25.25 -17.18 -1.33
N THR A 297 -26.30 -17.83 -1.84
CA THR A 297 -27.20 -18.68 -1.08
C THR A 297 -26.95 -20.17 -1.31
N ASN A 298 -26.33 -20.53 -2.44
CA ASN A 298 -25.96 -21.92 -2.78
C ASN A 298 -24.78 -21.99 -3.75
N LEU A 299 -24.24 -23.19 -3.97
CA LEU A 299 -23.10 -23.44 -4.86
C LEU A 299 -23.45 -23.33 -6.36
N ASN A 300 -24.75 -23.31 -6.73
CA ASN A 300 -25.20 -23.06 -8.10
C ASN A 300 -25.15 -21.57 -8.49
N GLY A 301 -24.61 -20.71 -7.59
CA GLY A 301 -24.39 -19.30 -7.83
C GLY A 301 -25.60 -18.41 -7.62
N ASN A 302 -26.71 -18.89 -7.07
CA ASN A 302 -27.83 -18.02 -6.71
C ASN A 302 -27.42 -17.09 -5.57
N PHE A 303 -27.85 -15.84 -5.64
CA PHE A 303 -27.52 -14.84 -4.64
C PHE A 303 -28.67 -13.86 -4.36
N ASP A 304 -28.65 -13.31 -3.16
CA ASP A 304 -29.42 -12.15 -2.77
C ASP A 304 -28.57 -10.90 -2.95
N GLY A 305 -29.11 -9.91 -3.67
CA GLY A 305 -28.50 -8.59 -3.87
C GLY A 305 -29.16 -7.54 -2.98
N SER A 306 -28.35 -6.73 -2.31
CA SER A 306 -28.83 -5.61 -1.48
C SER A 306 -28.18 -4.32 -1.97
N PRO A 307 -28.92 -3.47 -2.74
CA PRO A 307 -28.41 -2.20 -3.20
C PRO A 307 -28.09 -1.27 -2.05
N ARG A 308 -26.95 -0.60 -2.13
CA ARG A 308 -26.51 0.40 -1.15
C ARG A 308 -25.96 1.63 -1.85
N LEU A 309 -26.40 2.80 -1.44
CA LEU A 309 -25.82 4.08 -1.80
C LEU A 309 -25.05 4.61 -0.58
N ASN A 310 -23.79 4.92 -0.80
CA ASN A 310 -22.91 5.47 0.21
C ASN A 310 -22.36 6.81 -0.30
N SER A 311 -22.27 7.79 0.60
CA SER A 311 -21.53 9.03 0.39
C SER A 311 -20.64 9.27 1.59
N GLN A 312 -19.38 9.62 1.34
CA GLN A 312 -18.43 9.90 2.41
C GLN A 312 -17.47 11.02 2.05
N THR A 313 -17.03 11.73 3.10
CA THR A 313 -15.96 12.72 3.08
C THR A 313 -14.85 12.30 4.01
N ARG A 314 -13.62 12.63 3.66
CA ARG A 314 -12.44 12.46 4.51
C ARG A 314 -11.56 13.69 4.36
N ASP A 315 -11.35 14.38 5.46
CA ASP A 315 -10.43 15.49 5.57
C ASP A 315 -9.32 15.08 6.54
N GLN A 316 -8.06 15.24 6.12
CA GLN A 316 -6.91 14.86 6.94
C GLN A 316 -5.83 15.92 6.84
N ALA A 317 -5.19 16.21 7.98
CA ALA A 317 -4.01 17.04 8.06
C ALA A 317 -2.95 16.33 8.92
N ALA A 318 -1.68 16.53 8.57
CA ALA A 318 -0.58 16.01 9.36
C ALA A 318 0.60 16.97 9.32
N VAL A 319 1.35 16.96 10.41
CA VAL A 319 2.60 17.70 10.56
C VAL A 319 3.65 16.82 11.19
N GLN A 320 4.90 17.03 10.81
CA GLN A 320 6.02 16.47 11.56
C GLN A 320 7.19 17.43 11.57
N ALA A 321 7.99 17.37 12.65
CA ALA A 321 9.23 18.10 12.76
C ALA A 321 10.25 17.28 13.54
N GLY A 322 11.53 17.51 13.27
CA GLY A 322 12.58 16.74 13.94
C GLY A 322 13.97 17.25 13.68
N PHE A 323 14.92 16.54 14.30
CA PHE A 323 16.33 16.78 14.15
C PHE A 323 17.05 15.46 13.86
N ARG A 324 18.09 15.54 13.03
CA ARG A 324 19.06 14.47 12.80
C ARG A 324 20.43 15.01 13.17
N ALA A 325 21.08 14.33 14.10
CA ALA A 325 22.40 14.71 14.58
C ALA A 325 23.38 13.56 14.43
N SER A 326 24.62 13.87 14.12
CA SER A 326 25.73 12.92 14.03
C SER A 326 26.83 13.39 14.97
N VAL A 327 27.28 12.50 15.87
CA VAL A 327 28.34 12.81 16.84
C VAL A 327 29.17 11.56 17.14
N ASP A 328 30.47 11.76 17.35
CA ASP A 328 31.38 10.67 17.72
C ASP A 328 31.71 10.73 19.22
N THR A 329 31.60 9.59 19.91
CA THR A 329 32.06 9.41 21.27
C THR A 329 33.13 8.30 21.34
N GLY A 330 34.38 8.70 21.19
CA GLY A 330 35.48 7.75 21.06
C GLY A 330 35.32 6.91 19.77
N PRO A 331 35.27 5.58 19.87
CA PRO A 331 35.15 4.70 18.71
C PRO A 331 33.69 4.56 18.20
N ILE A 332 32.73 5.15 18.88
CA ILE A 332 31.30 5.00 18.56
C ILE A 332 30.82 6.23 17.79
N HIS A 333 30.29 5.98 16.60
CA HIS A 333 29.56 6.97 15.83
C HIS A 333 28.06 6.87 16.15
N HIS A 334 27.45 7.96 16.59
CA HIS A 334 26.03 8.09 16.91
C HIS A 334 25.28 8.82 15.80
N ALA A 335 24.19 8.24 15.30
CA ALA A 335 23.21 8.90 14.45
C ALA A 335 21.90 9.05 15.24
N ILE A 336 21.76 10.20 15.90
CA ILE A 336 20.64 10.50 16.80
C ILE A 336 19.52 11.16 15.99
N ASN A 337 18.31 10.65 16.11
CA ASN A 337 17.12 11.16 15.45
C ASN A 337 16.05 11.49 16.49
N PHE A 338 15.51 12.68 16.43
CA PHE A 338 14.32 13.10 17.18
C PHE A 338 13.23 13.46 16.18
N ASN A 339 12.00 13.05 16.47
CA ASN A 339 10.85 13.33 15.62
C ASN A 339 9.59 13.53 16.47
N ALA A 340 8.85 14.59 16.19
CA ALA A 340 7.51 14.84 16.71
C ALA A 340 6.52 14.86 15.54
N THR A 341 5.36 14.23 15.73
CA THR A 341 4.30 14.16 14.71
C THR A 341 2.96 14.52 15.31
N GLY A 342 2.11 15.11 14.50
CA GLY A 342 0.70 15.35 14.80
C GLY A 342 -0.14 15.09 13.56
N SER A 343 -1.29 14.47 13.71
CA SER A 343 -2.27 14.34 12.63
C SER A 343 -3.70 14.44 13.17
N GLU A 344 -4.57 14.99 12.34
CA GLU A 344 -5.99 15.03 12.57
C GLU A 344 -6.75 14.54 11.35
N GLY A 345 -7.87 13.86 11.58
CA GLY A 345 -8.71 13.33 10.52
C GLY A 345 -10.17 13.41 10.89
N GLU A 346 -10.98 13.88 9.95
CA GLU A 346 -12.42 13.90 10.06
C GLU A 346 -13.04 12.98 9.02
N VAL A 347 -14.05 12.19 9.43
CA VAL A 347 -14.79 11.29 8.53
C VAL A 347 -16.28 11.60 8.61
N GLY A 348 -16.87 11.90 7.45
CA GLY A 348 -18.30 11.98 7.25
C GLY A 348 -18.79 10.79 6.45
N ILE A 349 -19.86 10.12 6.89
CA ILE A 349 -20.47 9.00 6.15
C ILE A 349 -21.99 9.03 6.30
N ILE A 350 -22.66 8.83 5.18
CA ILE A 350 -24.09 8.52 5.15
C ILE A 350 -24.34 7.39 4.16
N ASN A 351 -25.23 6.47 4.51
CA ASN A 351 -25.60 5.38 3.62
C ASN A 351 -27.10 5.08 3.71
N THR A 352 -27.62 4.48 2.63
CA THR A 352 -28.99 3.97 2.60
C THR A 352 -29.04 2.69 1.79
N THR A 353 -30.05 1.86 2.07
CA THR A 353 -30.24 0.55 1.45
C THR A 353 -31.50 0.58 0.58
N GLY A 354 -31.42 0.04 -0.63
CA GLY A 354 -32.55 -0.10 -1.55
C GLY A 354 -33.26 -1.45 -1.42
N THR A 355 -34.24 -1.66 -2.28
CA THR A 355 -35.00 -2.91 -2.33
C THR A 355 -34.11 -4.06 -2.77
N ALA A 356 -34.12 -5.15 -2.03
CA ALA A 356 -33.37 -6.35 -2.34
C ALA A 356 -33.88 -7.03 -3.63
N PHE A 357 -32.99 -7.74 -4.32
CA PHE A 357 -33.28 -8.51 -5.52
C PHE A 357 -32.54 -9.85 -5.50
N THR A 358 -32.92 -10.77 -6.38
CA THR A 358 -32.22 -12.05 -6.54
C THR A 358 -31.65 -12.18 -7.95
N SER A 359 -30.48 -12.83 -8.08
CA SER A 359 -29.87 -13.10 -9.37
C SER A 359 -28.97 -14.36 -9.27
N ASN A 360 -28.12 -14.56 -10.27
CA ASN A 360 -27.21 -15.69 -10.30
C ASN A 360 -25.84 -15.28 -10.80
N LEU A 361 -24.79 -15.85 -10.18
CA LEU A 361 -23.39 -15.55 -10.47
C LEU A 361 -22.96 -15.91 -11.91
N TYR A 362 -23.50 -17.02 -12.44
CA TYR A 362 -23.15 -17.57 -13.76
C TYR A 362 -24.11 -17.15 -14.86
N SER A 363 -25.31 -16.70 -14.50
CA SER A 363 -26.34 -16.22 -15.42
C SER A 363 -27.04 -14.99 -14.82
N PRO A 364 -26.34 -13.83 -14.79
CA PRO A 364 -26.85 -12.62 -14.16
C PRO A 364 -28.16 -12.15 -14.80
N ARG A 365 -29.15 -11.82 -13.97
CA ARG A 365 -30.42 -11.24 -14.41
C ARG A 365 -30.37 -9.74 -14.22
N PRO A 366 -30.89 -8.94 -15.16
CA PRO A 366 -31.06 -7.50 -14.97
C PRO A 366 -31.85 -7.20 -13.70
N SER A 367 -31.38 -6.25 -12.92
CA SER A 367 -32.09 -5.72 -11.76
C SER A 367 -32.46 -4.27 -11.99
N PRO A 368 -33.63 -3.80 -11.53
CA PRO A 368 -34.02 -2.41 -11.69
C PRO A 368 -33.06 -1.48 -10.93
N THR A 369 -32.84 -0.29 -11.49
CA THR A 369 -32.06 0.76 -10.82
C THR A 369 -32.75 1.16 -9.51
N PRO A 370 -32.08 1.10 -8.36
CA PRO A 370 -32.70 1.44 -7.09
C PRO A 370 -32.98 2.95 -7.01
N LEU A 371 -34.20 3.29 -6.60
CA LEU A 371 -34.62 4.68 -6.35
C LEU A 371 -34.28 5.09 -4.91
N ILE A 372 -33.00 5.34 -4.68
CA ILE A 372 -32.47 5.74 -3.37
C ILE A 372 -31.60 6.98 -3.49
N SER A 373 -31.63 7.82 -2.45
CA SER A 373 -30.82 9.03 -2.37
C SER A 373 -30.30 9.24 -0.96
N VAL A 374 -29.20 9.93 -0.82
CA VAL A 374 -28.63 10.38 0.45
C VAL A 374 -28.28 11.85 0.36
N GLY A 375 -28.36 12.54 1.50
CA GLY A 375 -27.90 13.93 1.65
C GLY A 375 -26.37 14.03 1.72
N ALA A 376 -25.91 15.18 2.19
CA ALA A 376 -24.51 15.38 2.52
C ALA A 376 -24.09 14.46 3.68
N PRO A 377 -22.90 13.86 3.65
CA PRO A 377 -22.44 12.99 4.73
C PRO A 377 -22.20 13.81 6.02
N PRO A 378 -22.91 13.49 7.11
CA PRO A 378 -22.63 14.12 8.40
C PRO A 378 -21.32 13.60 8.96
N LYS A 379 -20.62 14.39 9.76
CA LYS A 379 -19.48 13.96 10.54
C LYS A 379 -19.87 12.83 11.48
N ILE A 380 -19.12 11.72 11.45
CA ILE A 380 -19.33 10.56 12.30
C ILE A 380 -18.15 10.26 13.22
N SER A 381 -16.96 10.74 12.85
CA SER A 381 -15.78 10.62 13.70
C SER A 381 -14.77 11.71 13.42
N ASP A 382 -13.99 12.05 14.45
CA ASP A 382 -12.70 12.70 14.31
C ASP A 382 -11.63 11.97 15.12
N THR A 383 -10.37 12.08 14.67
CA THR A 383 -9.24 11.43 15.31
C THR A 383 -8.06 12.39 15.35
N HIS A 384 -7.45 12.54 16.53
CA HIS A 384 -6.24 13.33 16.75
C HIS A 384 -5.14 12.39 17.26
N LEU A 385 -4.04 12.34 16.55
CA LEU A 385 -2.87 11.56 16.91
C LEU A 385 -1.69 12.50 17.10
N SER A 386 -0.95 12.34 18.18
CA SER A 386 0.31 13.05 18.37
C SER A 386 1.36 12.11 18.96
N SER A 387 2.61 12.36 18.64
CA SER A 387 3.69 11.55 19.20
C SER A 387 5.03 12.27 19.15
N PHE A 388 5.95 11.81 19.99
CA PHE A 388 7.36 12.14 19.88
C PHE A 388 8.22 10.91 20.14
N GLY A 389 9.31 10.82 19.38
CA GLY A 389 10.23 9.69 19.45
C GLY A 389 11.67 10.13 19.35
N ILE A 390 12.53 9.33 19.95
CA ILE A 390 13.98 9.44 19.83
C ILE A 390 14.57 8.08 19.50
N ALA A 391 15.54 8.07 18.63
CA ALA A 391 16.31 6.87 18.29
C ALA A 391 17.77 7.23 18.11
N ASP A 392 18.66 6.35 18.56
CA ASP A 392 20.09 6.43 18.29
C ASP A 392 20.56 5.16 17.59
N THR A 393 21.27 5.35 16.48
CA THR A 393 22.00 4.27 15.81
C THR A 393 23.48 4.44 16.11
N MET A 394 23.99 3.60 17.01
CA MET A 394 25.37 3.52 17.41
C MET A 394 26.12 2.58 16.47
N SER A 395 27.18 3.04 15.85
CA SER A 395 28.00 2.21 14.97
C SER A 395 29.46 2.22 15.37
N VAL A 396 30.11 1.06 15.23
CA VAL A 396 31.54 0.86 15.50
C VAL A 396 32.19 0.10 14.34
N ALA A 397 33.52 0.01 14.36
CA ALA A 397 34.31 -0.70 13.36
C ALA A 397 33.98 -0.21 11.90
N ASN A 398 33.95 1.11 11.70
CA ASN A 398 33.60 1.75 10.42
C ASN A 398 32.21 1.32 9.88
N GLY A 399 31.20 1.23 10.78
CA GLY A 399 29.83 0.87 10.43
C GLY A 399 29.59 -0.63 10.22
N ARG A 400 30.56 -1.49 10.53
CA ARG A 400 30.38 -2.95 10.42
C ARG A 400 29.46 -3.52 11.50
N VAL A 401 29.35 -2.88 12.63
CA VAL A 401 28.39 -3.24 13.69
C VAL A 401 27.58 -1.99 14.01
N GLN A 402 26.29 -2.10 13.86
CA GLN A 402 25.34 -1.01 14.15
C GLN A 402 24.30 -1.53 15.13
N PHE A 403 24.01 -0.78 16.17
CA PHE A 403 22.93 -1.03 17.12
C PHE A 403 22.02 0.18 17.16
N THR A 404 20.75 -0.03 16.87
CA THR A 404 19.72 1.01 16.94
C THR A 404 18.83 0.75 18.14
N ALA A 405 18.66 1.75 18.99
CA ALA A 405 17.67 1.75 20.07
C ALA A 405 16.81 2.99 19.98
N GLY A 406 15.52 2.84 20.20
CA GLY A 406 14.60 3.97 20.15
C GLY A 406 13.35 3.73 20.98
N VAL A 407 12.67 4.83 21.28
CA VAL A 407 11.39 4.84 21.99
C VAL A 407 10.52 5.96 21.46
N ARG A 408 9.22 5.70 21.35
CA ARG A 408 8.22 6.70 20.97
C ARG A 408 7.06 6.68 21.97
N GLN A 409 6.67 7.86 22.43
CA GLN A 409 5.44 8.09 23.17
C GLN A 409 4.36 8.57 22.19
N GLN A 410 3.18 7.96 22.23
CA GLN A 410 2.08 8.23 21.33
C GLN A 410 0.79 8.51 22.11
N TYR A 411 0.02 9.49 21.66
CA TYR A 411 -1.26 9.91 22.20
C TYR A 411 -2.32 9.76 21.13
N VAL A 412 -3.46 9.21 21.49
CA VAL A 412 -4.58 8.89 20.62
C VAL A 412 -5.85 9.45 21.23
N GLU A 413 -6.46 10.40 20.56
CA GLU A 413 -7.81 10.86 20.84
C GLU A 413 -8.70 10.57 19.63
N SER A 414 -9.84 9.94 19.86
CA SER A 414 -10.86 9.69 18.82
C SER A 414 -12.24 9.94 19.39
N ARG A 415 -13.08 10.67 18.65
CA ARG A 415 -14.45 11.00 19.02
C ARG A 415 -15.41 10.48 17.97
N ALA A 416 -16.51 9.86 18.41
CA ALA A 416 -17.60 9.38 17.58
C ALA A 416 -18.83 10.29 17.72
N PHE A 417 -19.53 10.51 16.61
CA PHE A 417 -20.71 11.39 16.56
C PHE A 417 -21.91 10.65 15.96
N SER A 418 -23.09 11.01 16.44
CA SER A 418 -24.35 10.53 15.86
C SER A 418 -24.58 11.17 14.50
N ALA A 419 -24.72 10.34 13.47
CA ALA A 419 -25.08 10.80 12.12
C ALA A 419 -26.43 11.53 12.05
N THR A 420 -27.31 11.36 13.05
CA THR A 420 -28.65 11.94 13.08
C THR A 420 -28.70 13.26 13.86
N THR A 421 -28.03 13.33 15.01
CA THR A 421 -28.11 14.49 15.92
C THR A 421 -26.87 15.36 15.89
N GLY A 422 -25.75 14.88 15.36
CA GLY A 422 -24.45 15.54 15.38
C GLY A 422 -23.79 15.57 16.77
N LEU A 423 -24.46 15.01 17.80
CA LEU A 423 -23.90 14.98 19.16
C LEU A 423 -22.84 13.89 19.29
N GLN A 424 -21.83 14.15 20.11
CA GLN A 424 -20.81 13.17 20.45
C GLN A 424 -21.45 11.98 21.17
N THR A 425 -21.19 10.77 20.69
CA THR A 425 -21.73 9.51 21.23
C THR A 425 -20.69 8.67 21.95
N GLY A 426 -19.41 8.96 21.73
CA GLY A 426 -18.30 8.27 22.36
C GLY A 426 -17.01 9.04 22.22
N GLY A 427 -16.03 8.70 23.02
CA GLY A 427 -14.67 9.25 22.95
C GLY A 427 -13.66 8.26 23.50
N TYR A 428 -12.49 8.26 22.89
CA TYR A 428 -11.33 7.44 23.24
C TYR A 428 -10.14 8.37 23.40
N ASP A 429 -9.50 8.37 24.56
CA ASP A 429 -8.31 9.17 24.84
C ASP A 429 -7.34 8.31 25.65
N THR A 430 -6.15 8.07 25.09
CA THR A 430 -5.16 7.21 25.71
C THR A 430 -3.77 7.42 25.13
N SER A 431 -2.78 6.81 25.77
CA SER A 431 -1.39 6.86 25.29
C SER A 431 -0.68 5.52 25.39
N ALA A 432 0.39 5.38 24.63
CA ALA A 432 1.23 4.21 24.66
C ALA A 432 2.69 4.56 24.35
N THR A 433 3.61 3.85 25.00
CA THR A 433 5.05 3.94 24.73
C THR A 433 5.49 2.68 23.98
N THR A 434 6.16 2.85 22.84
CA THR A 434 6.67 1.75 22.00
C THR A 434 8.18 1.80 21.88
N PRO A 435 8.91 0.81 22.39
CA PRO A 435 10.35 0.65 22.14
C PRO A 435 10.61 -0.05 20.80
N ALA A 436 11.81 0.14 20.27
CA ALA A 436 12.36 -0.69 19.20
C ALA A 436 13.86 -0.85 19.39
N TYR A 437 14.36 -2.03 19.05
CA TYR A 437 15.78 -2.38 19.09
C TYR A 437 16.15 -3.11 17.82
N ALA A 438 17.31 -2.79 17.27
CA ALA A 438 17.78 -3.47 16.08
C ALA A 438 19.30 -3.53 16.03
N VAL A 439 19.83 -4.55 15.38
CA VAL A 439 21.26 -4.74 15.15
C VAL A 439 21.52 -5.08 13.69
N VAL A 440 22.60 -4.52 13.15
CA VAL A 440 23.16 -4.89 11.85
C VAL A 440 24.62 -5.26 12.06
N ILE A 441 25.03 -6.40 11.53
CA ILE A 441 26.41 -6.87 11.51
C ILE A 441 26.82 -7.14 10.08
N LYS A 442 27.91 -6.54 9.63
CA LYS A 442 28.50 -6.74 8.29
C LYS A 442 29.80 -7.53 8.42
N PRO A 443 29.74 -8.87 8.40
CA PRO A 443 30.95 -9.69 8.44
C PRO A 443 31.82 -9.48 7.19
N LEU A 444 31.19 -9.21 6.06
CA LEU A 444 31.79 -8.80 4.80
C LEU A 444 31.13 -7.50 4.32
N GLU A 445 31.77 -6.73 3.45
CA GLU A 445 31.23 -5.46 2.94
C GLU A 445 29.90 -5.65 2.18
N ASN A 446 29.78 -6.80 1.51
CA ASN A 446 28.62 -7.16 0.71
C ASN A 446 27.64 -8.11 1.43
N VAL A 447 27.83 -8.39 2.72
CA VAL A 447 26.95 -9.25 3.53
C VAL A 447 26.49 -8.51 4.78
N SER A 448 25.19 -8.43 4.97
CA SER A 448 24.56 -7.81 6.14
C SER A 448 23.65 -8.83 6.83
N ILE A 449 23.89 -9.06 8.11
CA ILE A 449 23.03 -9.86 8.98
C ILE A 449 22.35 -8.91 9.94
N TYR A 450 21.04 -9.04 10.14
CA TYR A 450 20.32 -8.16 11.03
C TYR A 450 19.32 -8.90 11.90
N ALA A 451 18.97 -8.27 13.01
CA ALA A 451 17.83 -8.65 13.83
C ALA A 451 17.12 -7.40 14.35
N ASN A 452 15.81 -7.49 14.53
CA ASN A 452 15.04 -6.42 15.15
C ASN A 452 13.94 -6.94 16.08
N TYR A 453 13.63 -6.08 17.06
CA TYR A 453 12.39 -6.09 17.83
C TYR A 453 11.71 -4.74 17.62
N ILE A 454 10.48 -4.74 17.15
CA ILE A 454 9.71 -3.52 16.93
C ILE A 454 8.23 -3.75 17.25
N GLU A 455 7.59 -2.70 17.74
CA GLU A 455 6.16 -2.71 18.05
C GLU A 455 5.35 -1.91 17.03
N GLY A 456 4.09 -2.32 16.84
CA GLY A 456 3.04 -1.59 16.14
C GLY A 456 1.93 -1.20 17.10
N LEU A 457 1.23 -0.12 16.77
CA LEU A 457 0.06 0.31 17.51
C LEU A 457 -1.17 0.42 16.61
N GLU A 458 -2.28 -0.03 17.16
CA GLU A 458 -3.62 0.23 16.62
C GLU A 458 -4.48 0.83 17.73
N ALA A 459 -5.41 1.71 17.38
CA ALA A 459 -6.31 2.29 18.37
C ALA A 459 -7.10 1.19 19.10
N GLY A 460 -7.29 1.36 20.39
CA GLY A 460 -8.18 0.52 21.18
C GLY A 460 -9.65 0.86 20.92
N THR A 461 -10.51 0.52 21.87
CA THR A 461 -11.93 0.80 21.75
C THR A 461 -12.53 1.23 23.10
N VAL A 462 -13.64 1.95 23.04
CA VAL A 462 -14.54 2.12 24.20
C VAL A 462 -15.54 0.98 24.17
N VAL A 463 -15.65 0.29 25.29
CA VAL A 463 -16.53 -0.87 25.42
C VAL A 463 -18.00 -0.46 25.31
N GLY A 464 -18.73 -1.09 24.38
CA GLY A 464 -20.12 -0.78 24.09
C GLY A 464 -21.10 -1.15 25.23
N ALA A 465 -22.28 -0.54 25.21
CA ALA A 465 -23.32 -0.67 26.25
C ALA A 465 -23.85 -2.11 26.45
N GLN A 466 -23.61 -3.02 25.51
CA GLN A 466 -24.03 -4.41 25.58
C GLN A 466 -23.17 -5.29 26.52
N TYR A 467 -22.04 -4.78 27.01
CA TYR A 467 -21.11 -5.50 27.87
C TYR A 467 -21.17 -4.99 29.32
N ALA A 468 -20.86 -5.87 30.29
CA ALA A 468 -20.87 -5.52 31.70
C ALA A 468 -19.85 -4.43 32.09
N ASN A 469 -18.77 -4.32 31.32
CA ASN A 469 -17.76 -3.28 31.47
C ASN A 469 -17.96 -2.11 30.48
N ALA A 470 -19.21 -1.79 30.14
CA ALA A 470 -19.57 -0.67 29.29
C ALA A 470 -18.91 0.64 29.71
N GLY A 471 -18.41 1.41 28.74
CA GLY A 471 -17.70 2.65 28.96
C GLY A 471 -16.23 2.50 29.34
N GLN A 472 -15.73 1.29 29.59
CA GLN A 472 -14.30 1.07 29.82
C GLN A 472 -13.52 1.38 28.53
N VAL A 473 -12.45 2.16 28.66
CA VAL A 473 -11.49 2.43 27.58
C VAL A 473 -10.45 1.33 27.59
N LEU A 474 -10.40 0.53 26.52
CA LEU A 474 -9.36 -0.46 26.33
C LEU A 474 -8.11 0.22 25.72
N PRO A 475 -6.88 -0.11 26.19
CA PRO A 475 -5.66 0.52 25.69
C PRO A 475 -5.41 0.23 24.19
N PRO A 476 -4.48 0.95 23.53
CA PRO A 476 -4.07 0.60 22.18
C PRO A 476 -3.55 -0.83 22.09
N TYR A 477 -3.87 -1.52 20.98
CA TYR A 477 -3.32 -2.84 20.72
C TYR A 477 -1.84 -2.73 20.38
N ARG A 478 -0.99 -3.45 21.11
CA ARG A 478 0.46 -3.52 20.86
C ARG A 478 0.78 -4.80 20.12
N THR A 479 1.00 -4.69 18.82
CA THR A 479 1.56 -5.77 18.01
C THR A 479 3.07 -5.81 18.22
N ARG A 480 3.65 -7.01 18.33
CA ARG A 480 5.09 -7.21 18.52
C ARG A 480 5.65 -8.03 17.38
N GLN A 481 6.79 -7.62 16.87
CA GLN A 481 7.55 -8.37 15.86
C GLN A 481 8.95 -8.66 16.35
N TYR A 482 9.40 -9.89 16.07
CA TYR A 482 10.79 -10.29 16.02
C TYR A 482 11.12 -10.66 14.58
N GLU A 483 12.23 -10.14 14.07
CA GLU A 483 12.70 -10.48 12.74
C GLU A 483 14.22 -10.67 12.76
N VAL A 484 14.70 -11.67 12.01
CA VAL A 484 16.11 -11.90 11.72
C VAL A 484 16.27 -12.10 10.23
N GLY A 485 17.32 -11.56 9.64
CA GLY A 485 17.57 -11.72 8.22
C GLY A 485 19.02 -11.55 7.81
N ALA A 486 19.29 -11.95 6.58
CA ALA A 486 20.56 -11.76 5.91
C ALA A 486 20.34 -11.15 4.53
N LYS A 487 21.19 -10.22 4.14
CA LYS A 487 21.20 -9.57 2.83
C LYS A 487 22.57 -9.76 2.20
N VAL A 488 22.60 -10.13 0.95
CA VAL A 488 23.83 -10.30 0.20
C VAL A 488 23.74 -9.46 -1.06
N ASP A 489 24.67 -8.54 -1.23
CA ASP A 489 24.88 -7.76 -2.44
C ASP A 489 25.95 -8.45 -3.29
N TRP A 490 25.55 -9.04 -4.40
CA TRP A 490 26.44 -9.72 -5.35
C TRP A 490 27.03 -8.73 -6.39
N GLY A 491 26.88 -7.42 -6.16
CA GLY A 491 27.34 -6.32 -6.99
C GLY A 491 26.32 -5.84 -8.02
N ARG A 492 25.54 -6.71 -8.61
CA ARG A 492 24.49 -6.38 -9.60
C ARG A 492 23.12 -6.95 -9.24
N ILE A 493 23.06 -7.88 -8.34
CA ILE A 493 21.86 -8.51 -7.82
C ILE A 493 21.93 -8.57 -6.30
N THR A 494 20.83 -8.27 -5.64
CA THR A 494 20.71 -8.37 -4.18
C THR A 494 19.70 -9.46 -3.82
N THR A 495 20.06 -10.27 -2.84
CA THR A 495 19.18 -11.27 -2.24
C THR A 495 18.99 -10.96 -0.76
N THR A 496 17.75 -11.10 -0.28
CA THR A 496 17.40 -10.96 1.14
C THR A 496 16.63 -12.18 1.59
N VAL A 497 17.07 -12.81 2.67
CA VAL A 497 16.31 -13.84 3.39
C VAL A 497 15.95 -13.28 4.75
N SER A 498 14.69 -13.36 5.15
CA SER A 498 14.24 -12.94 6.47
C SER A 498 13.24 -13.93 7.07
N ALA A 499 13.33 -14.13 8.37
CA ALA A 499 12.34 -14.87 9.16
C ALA A 499 11.72 -13.92 10.17
N PHE A 500 10.40 -13.96 10.29
CA PHE A 500 9.63 -13.07 11.15
C PHE A 500 8.62 -13.82 12.01
N ASP A 501 8.30 -13.23 13.15
CA ASP A 501 7.25 -13.68 14.08
C ASP A 501 6.49 -12.43 14.55
N ILE A 502 5.23 -12.29 14.16
CA ILE A 502 4.37 -11.15 14.47
C ILE A 502 3.19 -11.65 15.29
N ASN A 503 3.04 -11.07 16.47
CA ASN A 503 1.93 -11.36 17.39
C ASN A 503 1.05 -10.11 17.53
N ARG A 504 -0.26 -10.25 17.25
CA ARG A 504 -1.26 -9.19 17.30
C ARG A 504 -2.37 -9.54 18.27
N PRO A 505 -2.63 -8.72 19.30
CA PRO A 505 -3.78 -8.86 20.17
C PRO A 505 -5.11 -8.67 19.41
N LEU A 506 -6.16 -9.36 19.86
CA LEU A 506 -7.53 -9.26 19.35
C LEU A 506 -8.51 -9.05 20.49
N GLN A 507 -9.67 -8.46 20.16
CA GLN A 507 -10.79 -8.39 21.12
C GLN A 507 -11.47 -9.74 21.25
N LEU A 508 -11.80 -10.10 22.49
CA LEU A 508 -12.64 -11.25 22.82
C LEU A 508 -13.68 -10.86 23.86
N VAL A 509 -14.85 -11.50 23.78
CA VAL A 509 -15.89 -11.40 24.81
C VAL A 509 -15.69 -12.52 25.82
N ASP A 510 -15.54 -12.18 27.08
CA ASP A 510 -15.71 -13.13 28.18
C ASP A 510 -17.21 -13.30 28.46
N PHE A 511 -17.76 -14.43 28.08
CA PHE A 511 -19.18 -14.70 28.21
C PHE A 511 -19.61 -15.05 29.65
N VAL A 512 -18.65 -15.39 30.52
CA VAL A 512 -18.98 -15.67 31.94
C VAL A 512 -19.26 -14.36 32.66
N THR A 513 -18.42 -13.35 32.39
CA THR A 513 -18.54 -12.03 32.99
C THR A 513 -19.27 -11.03 32.09
N ASN A 514 -19.57 -11.40 30.84
CA ASN A 514 -20.07 -10.51 29.78
C ASN A 514 -19.20 -9.26 29.60
N THR A 515 -17.87 -9.42 29.67
CA THR A 515 -16.92 -8.31 29.51
C THR A 515 -16.16 -8.40 28.20
N LEU A 516 -15.95 -7.27 27.52
CA LEU A 516 -15.07 -7.18 26.36
C LEU A 516 -13.64 -6.96 26.84
N THR A 517 -12.71 -7.77 26.35
CA THR A 517 -11.28 -7.76 26.73
C THR A 517 -10.38 -7.75 25.51
N GLN A 518 -9.08 -7.53 25.69
CA GLN A 518 -8.04 -7.68 24.67
C GLN A 518 -7.23 -8.97 24.87
N SER A 519 -7.89 -10.05 25.24
CA SER A 519 -7.25 -11.34 25.55
C SER A 519 -7.09 -12.26 24.34
N GLY A 520 -7.64 -11.90 23.18
CA GLY A 520 -7.47 -12.63 21.92
C GLY A 520 -6.09 -12.40 21.29
N GLU A 521 -5.68 -13.30 20.41
CA GLU A 521 -4.36 -13.28 19.80
C GLU A 521 -4.36 -13.90 18.40
N SER A 522 -3.71 -13.25 17.44
CA SER A 522 -3.33 -13.85 16.18
C SER A 522 -1.82 -13.77 15.99
N ARG A 523 -1.23 -14.80 15.38
CA ARG A 523 0.21 -14.91 15.21
C ARG A 523 0.56 -15.35 13.81
N ASN A 524 1.40 -14.57 13.14
CA ASN A 524 1.89 -14.83 11.80
C ASN A 524 3.40 -15.02 11.85
N ARG A 525 3.88 -16.21 11.46
CA ARG A 525 5.31 -16.54 11.35
C ARG A 525 5.63 -16.91 9.92
N GLY A 526 6.78 -16.47 9.42
CA GLY A 526 7.13 -16.81 8.06
C GLY A 526 8.59 -16.61 7.72
N VAL A 527 8.93 -17.10 6.53
CA VAL A 527 10.23 -16.90 5.91
C VAL A 527 10.00 -16.29 4.53
N GLU A 528 10.76 -15.27 4.21
CA GLU A 528 10.74 -14.57 2.92
C GLU A 528 12.12 -14.66 2.26
N LEU A 529 12.12 -14.91 0.95
CA LEU A 529 13.26 -14.73 0.08
C LEU A 529 12.90 -13.70 -0.97
N ASN A 530 13.65 -12.60 -1.04
CA ASN A 530 13.50 -11.56 -2.06
C ASN A 530 14.75 -11.49 -2.92
N VAL A 531 14.58 -11.19 -4.19
CA VAL A 531 15.64 -10.99 -5.17
C VAL A 531 15.31 -9.80 -6.06
N PHE A 532 16.30 -8.96 -6.32
CA PHE A 532 16.19 -7.90 -7.30
C PHE A 532 17.54 -7.53 -7.90
N GLY A 533 17.52 -7.07 -9.14
CA GLY A 533 18.68 -6.58 -9.86
C GLY A 533 18.99 -7.40 -11.11
N GLU A 534 20.20 -7.33 -11.56
CA GLU A 534 20.68 -7.88 -12.82
C GLU A 534 21.61 -9.09 -12.58
N VAL A 535 21.12 -10.27 -12.92
CA VAL A 535 21.86 -11.54 -12.74
C VAL A 535 23.09 -11.58 -13.63
N THR A 536 22.94 -11.15 -14.86
CA THR A 536 23.98 -10.94 -15.87
C THR A 536 23.56 -9.77 -16.75
N PRO A 537 24.49 -9.06 -17.42
CA PRO A 537 24.12 -7.95 -18.28
C PRO A 537 22.95 -8.29 -19.21
N GLY A 538 21.86 -7.51 -19.10
CA GLY A 538 20.65 -7.68 -19.89
C GLY A 538 19.66 -8.74 -19.35
N VAL A 539 19.93 -9.39 -18.21
CA VAL A 539 18.97 -10.31 -17.57
C VAL A 539 18.66 -9.82 -16.15
N ARG A 540 17.45 -9.40 -15.90
CA ARG A 540 16.99 -8.85 -14.62
C ARG A 540 15.96 -9.74 -13.97
N LEU A 541 16.01 -9.84 -12.65
CA LEU A 541 15.02 -10.53 -11.82
C LEU A 541 14.45 -9.55 -10.78
N LEU A 542 13.17 -9.71 -10.48
CA LEU A 542 12.46 -8.95 -9.46
C LEU A 542 11.38 -9.83 -8.83
N GLY A 543 11.39 -9.96 -7.51
CA GLY A 543 10.36 -10.69 -6.80
C GLY A 543 10.88 -11.56 -5.67
N GLY A 544 10.21 -12.71 -5.45
CA GLY A 544 10.58 -13.60 -4.37
C GLY A 544 9.51 -14.63 -4.02
N VAL A 545 9.70 -15.27 -2.89
CA VAL A 545 8.77 -16.25 -2.31
C VAL A 545 8.60 -16.02 -0.81
N MET A 546 7.38 -16.20 -0.31
CA MET A 546 7.06 -16.18 1.11
C MET A 546 6.38 -17.50 1.49
N PHE A 547 6.82 -18.07 2.60
CA PHE A 547 6.15 -19.14 3.32
C PHE A 547 5.68 -18.58 4.66
N ILE A 548 4.39 -18.76 4.99
CA ILE A 548 3.80 -18.18 6.20
C ILE A 548 2.88 -19.19 6.89
N ASP A 549 3.01 -19.29 8.20
CA ASP A 549 2.07 -19.95 9.09
C ASP A 549 1.33 -18.88 9.91
N ALA A 550 0.11 -18.56 9.48
CA ALA A 550 -0.73 -17.57 10.12
C ALA A 550 -1.84 -18.27 10.91
N ARG A 551 -1.87 -18.07 12.22
CA ARG A 551 -2.78 -18.75 13.15
C ARG A 551 -3.62 -17.79 13.97
N GLN A 552 -4.79 -18.28 14.33
CA GLN A 552 -5.65 -17.72 15.36
C GLN A 552 -5.25 -18.39 16.68
N ASP A 553 -4.39 -17.74 17.49
CA ASP A 553 -3.80 -18.38 18.68
C ASP A 553 -4.77 -18.39 19.86
N LYS A 554 -5.55 -17.29 20.02
CA LYS A 554 -6.60 -17.20 21.06
C LYS A 554 -7.84 -16.57 20.47
N THR A 555 -8.90 -17.35 20.46
CA THR A 555 -10.22 -16.97 19.94
C THR A 555 -11.27 -17.06 21.02
N GLU A 556 -12.47 -16.58 20.70
CA GLU A 556 -13.61 -16.62 21.59
C GLU A 556 -13.92 -18.06 22.03
N ARG A 557 -13.87 -18.34 23.33
CA ARG A 557 -14.04 -19.67 23.95
C ARG A 557 -13.08 -20.74 23.41
N GLY A 558 -11.99 -20.36 22.76
CA GLY A 558 -11.08 -21.29 22.12
C GLY A 558 -11.64 -21.99 20.87
N GLN A 559 -12.77 -21.51 20.33
CA GLN A 559 -13.52 -22.21 19.26
C GLN A 559 -12.67 -22.42 18.00
N PHE A 560 -11.76 -21.49 17.68
CA PHE A 560 -10.92 -21.52 16.48
C PHE A 560 -9.43 -21.49 16.83
N ASP A 561 -9.04 -21.80 18.06
CA ASP A 561 -7.65 -21.81 18.48
C ASP A 561 -6.83 -22.79 17.63
N GLY A 562 -5.69 -22.32 17.13
CA GLY A 562 -4.82 -23.06 16.23
C GLY A 562 -5.29 -23.12 14.77
N TYR A 563 -6.47 -22.60 14.42
CA TYR A 563 -6.95 -22.57 13.04
C TYR A 563 -6.14 -21.53 12.23
N ARG A 564 -6.06 -21.78 10.92
CA ARG A 564 -5.39 -20.84 9.99
C ARG A 564 -6.18 -19.53 9.92
N THR A 565 -5.47 -18.41 9.89
CA THR A 565 -6.09 -17.11 9.64
C THR A 565 -6.70 -17.10 8.24
N PHE A 566 -7.95 -16.69 8.12
CA PHE A 566 -8.64 -16.65 6.83
C PHE A 566 -7.96 -15.66 5.88
N SER A 567 -8.09 -15.93 4.58
CA SER A 567 -7.50 -15.17 3.49
C SER A 567 -5.96 -15.05 3.49
N VAL A 568 -5.26 -15.85 4.29
CA VAL A 568 -3.79 -15.92 4.28
C VAL A 568 -3.35 -17.27 3.70
N PRO A 569 -2.80 -17.30 2.47
CA PRO A 569 -2.20 -18.52 1.91
C PRO A 569 -0.89 -18.84 2.63
N ASP A 570 -0.56 -20.13 2.75
CA ASP A 570 0.71 -20.58 3.33
C ASP A 570 1.93 -20.33 2.45
N THR A 571 1.73 -20.17 1.15
CA THR A 571 2.79 -19.96 0.16
C THR A 571 2.38 -18.91 -0.85
N GLN A 572 3.27 -17.96 -1.12
CA GLN A 572 3.11 -16.98 -2.18
C GLN A 572 4.43 -16.79 -2.92
N LEU A 573 4.39 -16.85 -4.26
CA LEU A 573 5.52 -16.57 -5.13
C LEU A 573 5.11 -15.50 -6.12
N ASN A 574 5.92 -14.45 -6.21
CA ASN A 574 5.82 -13.40 -7.21
C ASN A 574 7.21 -13.24 -7.81
N LEU A 575 7.41 -13.65 -9.04
CA LEU A 575 8.71 -13.61 -9.70
C LEU A 575 8.58 -13.10 -11.12
N GLY A 576 9.21 -11.97 -11.39
CA GLY A 576 9.36 -11.36 -12.71
C GLY A 576 10.77 -11.46 -13.24
N GLY A 577 10.89 -11.59 -14.56
CA GLY A 577 12.17 -11.57 -15.28
C GLY A 577 12.10 -10.70 -16.53
N GLU A 578 13.21 -10.07 -16.87
CA GLU A 578 13.41 -9.33 -18.10
C GLU A 578 14.67 -9.83 -18.80
N TRP A 579 14.62 -9.88 -20.12
CA TRP A 579 15.75 -10.27 -20.95
C TRP A 579 15.92 -9.33 -22.15
N ASP A 580 17.04 -8.63 -22.20
CA ASP A 580 17.44 -7.82 -23.34
C ASP A 580 17.94 -8.76 -24.43
N VAL A 581 17.26 -8.77 -25.58
CA VAL A 581 17.55 -9.70 -26.68
C VAL A 581 18.87 -9.30 -27.37
N PRO A 582 19.95 -10.12 -27.30
CA PRO A 582 21.27 -9.68 -27.77
C PRO A 582 21.36 -9.40 -29.27
N PHE A 583 20.58 -10.12 -30.07
CA PHE A 583 20.57 -10.03 -31.52
C PHE A 583 19.58 -9.00 -32.09
N LEU A 584 18.75 -8.36 -31.22
CA LEU A 584 17.83 -7.30 -31.60
C LEU A 584 17.91 -6.15 -30.58
N ARG A 585 18.82 -5.22 -30.86
CA ARG A 585 19.05 -4.09 -29.95
C ARG A 585 17.77 -3.30 -29.69
N GLY A 586 17.55 -2.99 -28.42
CA GLY A 586 16.38 -2.25 -27.97
C GLY A 586 15.17 -3.11 -27.64
N LEU A 587 15.17 -4.43 -27.96
CA LEU A 587 14.11 -5.35 -27.57
C LEU A 587 14.43 -5.95 -26.20
N THR A 588 13.48 -5.84 -25.28
CA THR A 588 13.45 -6.55 -23.98
C THR A 588 12.19 -7.41 -23.94
N LEU A 589 12.34 -8.68 -23.63
CA LEU A 589 11.21 -9.57 -23.32
C LEU A 589 10.99 -9.62 -21.81
N THR A 590 9.73 -9.70 -21.39
CA THR A 590 9.35 -9.72 -19.97
C THR A 590 8.42 -10.88 -19.68
N GLY A 591 8.54 -11.46 -18.49
CA GLY A 591 7.64 -12.49 -18.01
C GLY A 591 7.47 -12.41 -16.49
N ARG A 592 6.30 -12.76 -15.97
CA ARG A 592 6.03 -12.81 -14.53
C ARG A 592 5.15 -14.01 -14.21
N ALA A 593 5.46 -14.68 -13.11
CA ALA A 593 4.63 -15.72 -12.51
C ALA A 593 4.19 -15.26 -11.10
N ILE A 594 2.90 -15.39 -10.83
CA ILE A 594 2.29 -15.12 -9.51
C ILE A 594 1.56 -16.39 -9.08
N TYR A 595 2.07 -17.03 -8.03
CA TYR A 595 1.42 -18.18 -7.40
C TYR A 595 0.89 -17.79 -6.03
N THR A 596 -0.34 -18.15 -5.75
CA THR A 596 -0.98 -18.01 -4.44
C THR A 596 -1.48 -19.38 -4.01
N GLY A 597 -0.96 -19.89 -2.90
CA GLY A 597 -1.40 -21.14 -2.29
C GLY A 597 -2.86 -21.11 -1.84
N SER A 598 -3.42 -22.24 -1.53
CA SER A 598 -4.78 -22.34 -1.02
C SER A 598 -4.93 -21.66 0.34
N PHE A 599 -6.11 -21.08 0.59
CA PHE A 599 -6.43 -20.42 1.84
C PHE A 599 -7.91 -20.62 2.20
N PHE A 600 -8.26 -20.44 3.45
CA PHE A 600 -9.65 -20.46 3.87
C PHE A 600 -10.28 -19.06 3.74
N ALA A 601 -11.50 -19.00 3.24
CA ALA A 601 -12.27 -17.76 3.18
C ALA A 601 -12.99 -17.44 4.50
N ASP A 602 -13.04 -18.37 5.44
CA ASP A 602 -13.75 -18.24 6.70
C ASP A 602 -12.90 -18.61 7.92
N GLN A 603 -13.25 -18.03 9.04
CA GLN A 603 -12.57 -18.21 10.33
C GLN A 603 -12.61 -19.67 10.81
N ALA A 604 -13.67 -20.39 10.48
CA ALA A 604 -13.87 -21.78 10.88
C ALA A 604 -13.10 -22.80 10.02
N ASN A 605 -12.35 -22.33 9.02
CA ASN A 605 -11.59 -23.16 8.07
C ASN A 605 -12.44 -24.21 7.33
N THR A 606 -13.69 -23.86 6.99
CA THR A 606 -14.62 -24.73 6.26
C THR A 606 -14.70 -24.40 4.76
N LEU A 607 -14.40 -23.18 4.37
CA LEU A 607 -14.51 -22.68 3.00
C LEU A 607 -13.12 -22.51 2.38
N LEU A 608 -12.59 -23.62 1.82
CA LEU A 608 -11.29 -23.64 1.18
C LEU A 608 -11.36 -23.02 -0.23
N VAL A 609 -10.58 -21.99 -0.46
CA VAL A 609 -10.29 -21.42 -1.80
C VAL A 609 -9.07 -22.13 -2.36
N SER A 610 -9.19 -22.67 -3.56
CA SER A 610 -8.08 -23.37 -4.24
C SER A 610 -6.95 -22.41 -4.59
N ASP A 611 -5.75 -22.95 -4.63
CA ASP A 611 -4.57 -22.26 -5.17
C ASP A 611 -4.74 -21.88 -6.64
N TRP A 612 -3.97 -20.89 -7.05
CA TRP A 612 -3.96 -20.45 -8.44
C TRP A 612 -2.59 -19.90 -8.86
N THR A 613 -2.33 -19.98 -10.15
CA THR A 613 -1.16 -19.36 -10.79
C THR A 613 -1.61 -18.48 -11.93
N ARG A 614 -1.08 -17.27 -11.97
CA ARG A 614 -1.22 -16.32 -13.06
C ARG A 614 0.14 -16.12 -13.72
N TYR A 615 0.16 -16.07 -15.03
CA TYR A 615 1.34 -15.74 -15.83
C TYR A 615 1.06 -14.48 -16.64
N ASP A 616 2.05 -13.58 -16.66
CA ASP A 616 2.04 -12.38 -17.48
C ASP A 616 3.26 -12.44 -18.42
N ALA A 617 3.12 -11.92 -19.63
CA ALA A 617 4.21 -11.84 -20.61
C ALA A 617 4.14 -10.53 -21.39
N GLY A 618 5.29 -10.03 -21.80
CA GLY A 618 5.37 -8.76 -22.51
C GLY A 618 6.66 -8.56 -23.29
N ALA A 619 6.71 -7.42 -23.97
CA ALA A 619 7.87 -6.95 -24.68
C ALA A 619 7.97 -5.43 -24.62
N ARG A 620 9.18 -4.92 -24.55
CA ARG A 620 9.51 -3.50 -24.65
C ARG A 620 10.51 -3.28 -25.76
N TYR A 621 10.21 -2.34 -26.66
CA TYR A 621 11.12 -1.98 -27.75
C TYR A 621 11.49 -0.51 -27.68
N THR A 622 12.76 -0.22 -27.54
CA THR A 622 13.30 1.13 -27.48
C THR A 622 14.09 1.42 -28.75
N PHE A 623 13.75 2.51 -29.44
CA PHE A 623 14.46 2.99 -30.61
C PHE A 623 14.65 4.50 -30.57
N THR A 624 15.63 5.03 -31.30
CA THR A 624 15.89 6.45 -31.39
C THR A 624 15.00 7.07 -32.48
N ALA A 625 14.24 8.10 -32.10
CA ALA A 625 13.37 8.83 -33.03
C ALA A 625 14.21 9.62 -34.05
N PRO A 626 13.95 9.50 -35.38
CA PRO A 626 14.75 10.20 -36.38
C PRO A 626 14.55 11.71 -36.43
N TRP A 627 13.46 12.23 -35.81
CA TRP A 627 13.12 13.65 -35.84
C TRP A 627 13.74 14.50 -34.72
N ASN A 628 14.12 13.91 -33.59
CA ASN A 628 14.71 14.64 -32.44
C ASN A 628 15.87 13.91 -31.76
N ASN A 629 16.25 12.75 -32.27
CA ASN A 629 17.30 11.88 -31.73
C ASN A 629 17.11 11.47 -30.27
N LYS A 630 15.83 11.42 -29.80
CA LYS A 630 15.46 10.99 -28.45
C LYS A 630 14.86 9.58 -28.50
N PRO A 631 14.89 8.82 -27.39
CA PRO A 631 14.32 7.49 -27.34
C PRO A 631 12.79 7.51 -27.43
N VAL A 632 12.23 6.60 -28.22
CA VAL A 632 10.82 6.22 -28.19
C VAL A 632 10.74 4.82 -27.63
N VAL A 633 9.85 4.59 -26.67
CA VAL A 633 9.67 3.30 -26.02
C VAL A 633 8.26 2.78 -26.26
N VAL A 634 8.15 1.65 -26.95
CA VAL A 634 6.88 0.94 -27.15
C VAL A 634 6.84 -0.26 -26.23
N ARG A 635 5.74 -0.44 -25.49
CA ARG A 635 5.52 -1.55 -24.57
C ARG A 635 4.24 -2.28 -24.93
N PHE A 636 4.33 -3.61 -24.89
CA PHE A 636 3.19 -4.52 -25.00
C PHE A 636 3.22 -5.50 -23.83
N GLN A 637 2.08 -5.75 -23.20
CA GLN A 637 1.96 -6.71 -22.11
C GLN A 637 0.62 -7.42 -22.17
N VAL A 638 0.62 -8.69 -21.84
CA VAL A 638 -0.56 -9.52 -21.60
C VAL A 638 -0.51 -9.99 -20.16
N GLU A 639 -1.45 -9.57 -19.37
CA GLU A 639 -1.64 -10.06 -18.00
C GLU A 639 -2.66 -11.19 -18.01
N ASN A 640 -2.47 -12.14 -17.10
CA ASN A 640 -3.26 -13.38 -17.06
C ASN A 640 -3.29 -14.08 -18.42
N LEU A 641 -2.10 -14.41 -18.94
CA LEU A 641 -1.88 -14.93 -20.30
C LEU A 641 -2.79 -16.11 -20.66
N PHE A 642 -3.06 -16.99 -19.70
CA PHE A 642 -3.86 -18.20 -19.89
C PHE A 642 -5.34 -18.02 -19.52
N ASP A 643 -5.77 -16.79 -19.25
CA ASP A 643 -7.18 -16.43 -18.94
C ASP A 643 -7.76 -17.26 -17.78
N LYS A 644 -6.97 -17.45 -16.72
CA LYS A 644 -7.37 -18.21 -15.55
C LYS A 644 -8.44 -17.46 -14.75
N ASN A 645 -9.58 -18.11 -14.50
CA ASN A 645 -10.56 -17.62 -13.54
C ASN A 645 -10.19 -18.13 -12.14
N TYR A 646 -10.19 -17.26 -11.15
CA TYR A 646 -9.82 -17.60 -9.77
C TYR A 646 -10.48 -16.68 -8.76
N TRP A 647 -10.69 -17.19 -7.55
CA TRP A 647 -11.06 -16.37 -6.42
C TRP A 647 -9.83 -15.80 -5.76
N GLN A 648 -9.77 -14.49 -5.67
CA GLN A 648 -8.84 -13.75 -4.85
C GLN A 648 -9.43 -13.59 -3.45
N GLY A 649 -8.62 -13.69 -2.39
CA GLY A 649 -9.10 -13.54 -1.02
C GLY A 649 -9.65 -12.14 -0.73
N ALA A 650 -10.16 -11.95 0.45
CA ALA A 650 -10.58 -10.66 0.97
C ALA A 650 -10.12 -10.49 2.42
N ASN A 651 -10.06 -9.26 2.88
CA ASN A 651 -9.69 -8.93 4.26
C ASN A 651 -10.82 -9.13 5.29
N THR A 652 -11.95 -9.68 4.87
CA THR A 652 -13.14 -9.89 5.69
C THR A 652 -13.59 -11.34 5.63
N ASN A 653 -14.03 -11.87 6.76
CA ASN A 653 -14.52 -13.24 6.91
C ASN A 653 -15.64 -13.55 5.93
N ARG A 654 -15.52 -14.67 5.18
CA ARG A 654 -16.45 -15.16 4.15
C ARG A 654 -16.60 -14.27 2.92
N TYR A 655 -15.66 -13.34 2.66
CA TYR A 655 -15.66 -12.50 1.47
C TYR A 655 -14.61 -13.00 0.48
N VAL A 656 -14.92 -12.92 -0.81
CA VAL A 656 -13.99 -13.21 -1.90
C VAL A 656 -14.16 -12.20 -3.02
N TYR A 657 -13.08 -11.89 -3.73
CA TYR A 657 -13.10 -11.10 -4.97
C TYR A 657 -12.80 -12.01 -6.16
N LEU A 658 -13.38 -11.70 -7.30
CA LEU A 658 -13.01 -12.35 -8.55
C LEU A 658 -11.69 -11.77 -9.07
N GLY A 659 -10.75 -12.63 -9.46
CA GLY A 659 -9.49 -12.22 -10.06
C GLY A 659 -9.68 -11.54 -11.43
N ALA A 660 -8.71 -10.71 -11.82
CA ALA A 660 -8.77 -9.99 -13.10
C ALA A 660 -8.67 -10.96 -14.30
N PRO A 661 -9.45 -10.75 -15.37
CA PRO A 661 -9.35 -11.54 -16.61
C PRO A 661 -8.07 -11.23 -17.37
N ARG A 662 -7.85 -11.93 -18.49
CA ARG A 662 -6.76 -11.60 -19.42
C ARG A 662 -6.92 -10.18 -19.94
N THR A 663 -5.84 -9.39 -19.77
CA THR A 663 -5.81 -7.95 -20.07
C THR A 663 -4.64 -7.66 -21.00
N TYR A 664 -4.90 -6.94 -22.09
CA TYR A 664 -3.86 -6.48 -23.03
C TYR A 664 -3.54 -5.02 -22.76
N LEU A 665 -2.26 -4.70 -22.66
CA LEU A 665 -1.76 -3.35 -22.43
C LEU A 665 -0.77 -2.97 -23.54
N VAL A 666 -0.91 -1.77 -24.05
CA VAL A 666 0.04 -1.17 -25.01
C VAL A 666 0.35 0.25 -24.55
N SER A 667 1.59 0.65 -24.61
CA SER A 667 1.95 2.06 -24.42
C SER A 667 3.09 2.49 -25.33
N THR A 668 3.08 3.78 -25.67
CA THR A 668 4.18 4.41 -26.40
C THR A 668 4.56 5.69 -25.68
N THR A 669 5.83 5.78 -25.29
CA THR A 669 6.43 6.94 -24.63
C THR A 669 7.33 7.67 -25.62
N PHE A 670 7.04 8.92 -25.85
CA PHE A 670 7.88 9.86 -26.64
C PHE A 670 8.64 10.77 -25.69
N ASN A 671 9.90 10.99 -25.98
CA ASN A 671 10.77 11.95 -25.28
C ASN A 671 11.08 13.13 -26.22
N PHE A 672 11.05 14.33 -25.67
CA PHE A 672 11.24 15.59 -26.39
C PHE A 672 12.42 16.39 -25.87
#